data_990bd4febff4da530fa7f17d402dbfe9
#
_entry.id   990bd4febff4da530fa7f17d402dbfe9
#
_cell.length_a   1.000
_cell.length_b   1.000
_cell.length_c   1.000
_cell.angle_alpha   90.00
_cell.angle_beta   90.00
_cell.angle_gamma   90.00
#
_symmetry.space_group_name_H-M   'P 1'
#
loop_
_entity.id
_entity.type
_entity.pdbx_description
1 polymer ?
#
loop_
_entity_poly.entity_id
_entity_poly.type
_entity_poly.pdbx_seq_one_letter_code
_entity_poly.pdbx_strand_id
1 'polypeptide(L)'
;MVSKGIRTIAVTFLSFAFIYGFRGVTFATDNNHSVLTAAAAPNGADIAWRSVGPGGGGWIESIAWDPNGAHTLYVGCDVGGFYISKDDGRHYERRNTGLKNYFIQDIAVDPNNTHIILLATEGGVYRTTDRGKHWTSIRNGFPPIQRYSFSAPIGCIQFDPVHPNIAFAGVGRPRWGKGGAGEIYRSTDTGLTWRDISTGQLPGDAIVSDIAVKPNDSRIILAATDHGVFRSVDGGNRWTPSDKGLDNIDCQRLAFSPSSPDVVYITVDTTARDNQPWNGGVYRSDNAGETWKPVNGHGMHEQVGKSGDSPYLTDSMMALAVDPRNANIVYAADHDWINAGVLKTTNGGASWREITNSSKNTGNMQYGLIDFWGPSVECMALSPADPNRVAIGTSGHVFVTKNGGLTWDQRYCEMLPGGRFTGTGLETTCPNTVIPSDSYPHKAFYCYADIGLLISDDDGKSFERSYKGMKYAGNCFTVLEDPSRPSTLWAATGWWDHNAGDICMSVDGGATWRVVGDPNTGLPDGQTRYLVLDRRSPVNRRTLVATCEGHGIYESKDGGVSWKCINGNLPAEACRMPRGLLINPSNSNRILIALGGFPEDGSGVYETTDNGVTWSKLNIRNEFADIRCITASPRNFSSLYIGCQESYDQTSKTDYPGGVFKSTDGGESWRLTLSDDTISSVAIDPQNPQTIFAATNDFPYHDDYAAYGLLISKDGGSTWKKENHGLSLLDVNNIAVSSVAPYLLYVSTQGNGVFIGGTQR
;
A
#
# COMPACT_ATOMS: atom_id res chain seq x y z
N MET A 1 52.78 19.44 -24.36
CA MET A 1 53.22 20.43 -25.42
C MET A 1 51.94 20.90 -26.12
N VAL A 2 51.72 22.22 -26.04
CA VAL A 2 51.00 23.09 -26.99
C VAL A 2 49.48 22.79 -27.16
N SER A 3 48.57 23.52 -26.66
CA SER A 3 48.14 24.93 -26.51
C SER A 3 47.17 25.36 -27.65
N LYS A 4 46.04 25.89 -27.18
CA LYS A 4 45.24 27.03 -27.69
C LYS A 4 44.26 26.82 -28.85
N GLY A 5 43.05 27.32 -28.57
CA GLY A 5 42.25 28.03 -29.56
C GLY A 5 40.78 28.26 -29.17
N ILE A 6 40.53 29.33 -28.40
CA ILE A 6 39.23 29.95 -28.20
C ILE A 6 38.79 30.67 -29.49
N ARG A 7 37.53 30.52 -29.93
CA ARG A 7 36.84 31.56 -30.67
C ARG A 7 35.34 31.61 -30.32
N THR A 8 35.01 32.70 -29.66
CA THR A 8 33.70 33.28 -29.47
C THR A 8 33.15 33.80 -30.81
N ILE A 9 31.89 33.48 -31.15
CA ILE A 9 31.13 34.24 -32.15
C ILE A 9 29.79 34.60 -31.53
N ALA A 10 29.65 35.93 -31.33
CA ALA A 10 28.37 36.57 -31.06
C ALA A 10 27.63 36.75 -32.40
N VAL A 11 26.34 36.46 -32.43
CA VAL A 11 25.46 36.87 -33.53
C VAL A 11 24.25 37.61 -32.98
N THR A 12 24.11 38.81 -33.52
CA THR A 12 23.21 39.89 -33.20
C THR A 12 21.78 39.59 -33.71
N PHE A 13 20.79 39.99 -32.91
CA PHE A 13 19.37 40.02 -33.27
C PHE A 13 19.11 41.02 -34.43
N LEU A 14 18.31 40.59 -35.40
CA LEU A 14 17.59 41.46 -36.31
C LEU A 14 16.12 41.04 -36.39
N SER A 15 15.27 41.96 -35.94
CA SER A 15 13.82 41.90 -36.00
C SER A 15 13.32 42.08 -37.42
N PHE A 16 12.41 41.22 -37.88
CA PHE A 16 11.50 41.52 -38.96
C PHE A 16 10.06 41.21 -38.57
N ALA A 17 9.26 42.27 -38.50
CA ALA A 17 7.82 42.20 -38.36
C ALA A 17 7.21 41.94 -39.74
N PHE A 18 6.35 40.89 -39.82
CA PHE A 18 5.38 40.78 -40.91
C PHE A 18 3.97 40.69 -40.32
N ILE A 19 3.18 41.68 -40.68
CA ILE A 19 1.77 41.81 -40.39
C ILE A 19 0.99 40.92 -41.34
N TYR A 20 0.29 39.91 -40.83
CA TYR A 20 -0.91 39.36 -41.45
C TYR A 20 -1.95 39.10 -40.38
N GLY A 21 -3.09 39.77 -40.54
CA GLY A 21 -4.22 39.66 -39.63
C GLY A 21 -4.90 38.29 -39.76
N PHE A 22 -5.03 37.64 -38.62
CA PHE A 22 -6.01 36.59 -38.41
C PHE A 22 -6.90 36.95 -37.24
N ARG A 23 -8.20 36.87 -37.49
CA ARG A 23 -9.27 37.13 -36.52
C ARG A 23 -9.09 36.24 -35.27
N GLY A 24 -9.23 36.86 -34.12
CA GLY A 24 -9.15 36.23 -32.82
C GLY A 24 -10.16 35.10 -32.68
N VAL A 25 -9.63 33.92 -32.45
CA VAL A 25 -10.33 32.87 -31.70
C VAL A 25 -9.77 32.97 -30.25
N THR A 26 -10.52 33.59 -29.40
CA THR A 26 -10.27 33.55 -27.96
C THR A 26 -10.44 32.10 -27.52
N PHE A 27 -9.34 31.43 -27.31
CA PHE A 27 -9.35 30.26 -26.45
C PHE A 27 -9.64 30.76 -25.03
N ALA A 28 -10.82 30.50 -24.54
CA ALA A 28 -11.10 30.58 -23.12
C ALA A 28 -10.16 29.59 -22.44
N THR A 29 -9.19 30.13 -21.72
CA THR A 29 -8.45 29.36 -20.74
C THR A 29 -9.44 29.10 -19.60
N ASP A 30 -10.09 27.95 -19.62
CA ASP A 30 -10.76 27.42 -18.45
C ASP A 30 -9.69 27.08 -17.39
N ASN A 31 -9.26 28.12 -16.67
CA ASN A 31 -8.59 27.99 -15.39
C ASN A 31 -9.62 27.59 -14.31
N ASN A 32 -10.29 26.49 -14.51
CA ASN A 32 -10.97 25.76 -13.45
C ASN A 32 -10.03 24.72 -12.85
N HIS A 33 -8.89 25.17 -12.32
CA HIS A 33 -8.37 24.54 -11.11
C HIS A 33 -9.42 24.81 -10.02
N SER A 34 -10.32 23.87 -9.84
CA SER A 34 -11.15 23.85 -8.65
C SER A 34 -10.17 23.73 -7.48
N VAL A 35 -9.88 24.88 -6.87
CA VAL A 35 -9.40 24.93 -5.51
C VAL A 35 -10.46 24.17 -4.72
N LEU A 36 -10.18 22.92 -4.39
CA LEU A 36 -10.96 22.17 -3.41
C LEU A 36 -10.76 22.90 -2.07
N THR A 37 -11.48 23.98 -1.88
CA THR A 37 -11.74 24.52 -0.55
C THR A 37 -12.36 23.38 0.23
N ALA A 38 -11.82 23.07 1.40
CA ALA A 38 -12.41 22.10 2.31
C ALA A 38 -13.91 22.39 2.37
N ALA A 39 -14.73 21.47 1.88
CA ALA A 39 -16.17 21.61 1.96
C ALA A 39 -16.50 21.77 3.44
N ALA A 40 -17.30 22.77 3.78
CA ALA A 40 -17.77 22.92 5.14
C ALA A 40 -18.39 21.59 5.60
N ALA A 41 -18.00 21.10 6.79
CA ALA A 41 -18.55 19.88 7.33
C ALA A 41 -20.06 19.98 7.36
N PRO A 42 -20.80 18.95 6.93
CA PRO A 42 -22.26 18.97 7.03
C PRO A 42 -22.69 19.13 8.49
N ASN A 43 -23.86 19.68 8.70
CA ASN A 43 -24.39 19.96 10.04
C ASN A 43 -24.22 18.76 10.98
N GLY A 44 -23.33 18.91 11.99
CA GLY A 44 -23.08 17.89 13.02
C GLY A 44 -21.72 17.21 12.97
N ALA A 45 -20.89 17.36 11.92
CA ALA A 45 -19.50 16.89 11.91
C ALA A 45 -18.56 17.96 12.47
N ASP A 46 -17.64 17.55 13.35
CA ASP A 46 -16.64 18.46 13.93
C ASP A 46 -15.41 18.63 13.02
N ILE A 47 -15.15 17.67 12.12
CA ILE A 47 -13.98 17.64 11.23
C ILE A 47 -14.43 17.29 9.81
N ALA A 48 -13.92 18.05 8.83
CA ALA A 48 -14.00 17.68 7.41
C ALA A 48 -12.63 17.20 6.95
N TRP A 49 -12.59 15.96 6.43
CA TRP A 49 -11.34 15.34 6.01
C TRP A 49 -11.07 15.57 4.52
N ARG A 50 -9.82 15.85 4.21
CA ARG A 50 -9.30 15.94 2.84
C ARG A 50 -8.14 14.95 2.69
N SER A 51 -8.21 14.09 1.69
CA SER A 51 -7.10 13.23 1.34
C SER A 51 -5.95 14.02 0.75
N VAL A 52 -4.74 13.65 1.10
CA VAL A 52 -3.49 14.20 0.57
C VAL A 52 -2.50 13.05 0.39
N GLY A 53 -1.67 13.18 -0.63
CA GLY A 53 -0.60 12.23 -0.90
C GLY A 53 -0.01 12.44 -2.29
N PRO A 54 1.12 11.82 -2.58
CA PRO A 54 1.81 11.93 -3.86
C PRO A 54 1.24 10.99 -4.92
N GLY A 55 0.38 10.04 -4.53
CA GLY A 55 -0.10 8.93 -5.36
C GLY A 55 0.88 7.77 -5.45
N GLY A 56 0.36 6.56 -5.73
CA GLY A 56 1.15 5.34 -5.93
C GLY A 56 1.83 4.78 -4.67
N GLY A 57 2.79 3.91 -4.85
CA GLY A 57 3.66 3.36 -3.80
C GLY A 57 3.13 2.14 -3.07
N GLY A 58 1.94 1.65 -3.41
CA GLY A 58 1.39 0.37 -2.95
C GLY A 58 1.10 -0.54 -4.14
N TRP A 59 0.96 -1.83 -3.89
CA TRP A 59 0.82 -2.84 -4.93
C TRP A 59 -0.55 -2.78 -5.59
N ILE A 60 -0.54 -2.77 -6.93
CA ILE A 60 -1.73 -2.80 -7.76
C ILE A 60 -2.00 -4.26 -8.13
N GLU A 61 -2.96 -4.88 -7.47
CA GLU A 61 -3.26 -6.31 -7.60
C GLU A 61 -4.15 -6.63 -8.80
N SER A 62 -5.06 -5.71 -9.12
CA SER A 62 -6.03 -5.93 -10.19
C SER A 62 -6.36 -4.65 -10.94
N ILE A 63 -6.64 -4.81 -12.22
CA ILE A 63 -6.99 -3.72 -13.11
C ILE A 63 -8.02 -4.19 -14.13
N ALA A 64 -9.06 -3.39 -14.40
CA ALA A 64 -10.07 -3.74 -15.37
C ALA A 64 -10.56 -2.49 -16.12
N TRP A 65 -10.84 -2.62 -17.41
CA TRP A 65 -11.56 -1.60 -18.16
C TRP A 65 -13.06 -1.83 -18.09
N ASP A 66 -13.83 -0.75 -18.07
CA ASP A 66 -15.28 -0.83 -18.27
C ASP A 66 -15.57 -1.37 -19.68
N PRO A 67 -16.30 -2.49 -19.83
CA PRO A 67 -16.53 -3.10 -21.13
C PRO A 67 -17.30 -2.20 -22.11
N ASN A 68 -18.08 -1.23 -21.59
CA ASN A 68 -18.87 -0.30 -22.38
C ASN A 68 -18.35 1.15 -22.34
N GLY A 69 -17.28 1.41 -21.57
CA GLY A 69 -16.72 2.75 -21.32
C GLY A 69 -15.26 2.85 -21.73
N ALA A 70 -14.95 3.35 -22.92
CA ALA A 70 -13.60 3.39 -23.48
C ALA A 70 -12.53 4.08 -22.60
N HIS A 71 -12.94 4.93 -21.65
CA HIS A 71 -12.04 5.72 -20.80
C HIS A 71 -12.16 5.39 -19.31
N THR A 72 -13.02 4.43 -18.95
CA THR A 72 -13.24 4.07 -17.54
C THR A 72 -12.35 2.89 -17.15
N LEU A 73 -11.51 3.11 -16.16
CA LEU A 73 -10.55 2.16 -15.61
C LEU A 73 -10.87 1.91 -14.12
N TYR A 74 -10.87 0.66 -13.72
CA TYR A 74 -11.00 0.22 -12.35
C TYR A 74 -9.65 -0.32 -11.86
N VAL A 75 -9.28 -0.01 -10.62
CA VAL A 75 -8.02 -0.42 -10.02
C VAL A 75 -8.28 -0.97 -8.63
N GLY A 76 -7.74 -2.13 -8.33
CA GLY A 76 -7.74 -2.78 -7.04
C GLY A 76 -6.32 -2.88 -6.49
N CYS A 77 -6.16 -2.62 -5.20
CA CYS A 77 -4.87 -2.59 -4.50
C CYS A 77 -4.85 -3.57 -3.34
N ASP A 78 -3.67 -3.83 -2.80
CA ASP A 78 -3.48 -4.70 -1.66
C ASP A 78 -4.01 -4.10 -0.33
N VAL A 79 -3.83 -2.81 -0.12
CA VAL A 79 -4.25 -2.10 1.12
C VAL A 79 -5.12 -0.88 0.85
N GLY A 80 -5.14 -0.37 -0.40
CA GLY A 80 -5.86 0.85 -0.78
C GLY A 80 -7.34 0.63 -1.11
N GLY A 81 -7.74 -0.60 -1.38
CA GLY A 81 -9.09 -0.95 -1.81
C GLY A 81 -9.35 -0.66 -3.29
N PHE A 82 -10.52 -0.12 -3.61
CA PHE A 82 -11.01 0.04 -4.97
C PHE A 82 -11.06 1.50 -5.44
N TYR A 83 -10.60 1.72 -6.66
CA TYR A 83 -10.56 3.02 -7.32
C TYR A 83 -11.22 2.98 -8.70
N ILE A 84 -11.80 4.10 -9.13
CA ILE A 84 -12.31 4.30 -10.47
C ILE A 84 -11.70 5.54 -11.10
N SER A 85 -11.27 5.44 -12.34
CA SER A 85 -10.93 6.56 -13.22
C SER A 85 -11.91 6.61 -14.39
N LYS A 86 -12.22 7.82 -14.87
CA LYS A 86 -13.09 8.05 -16.04
C LYS A 86 -12.37 8.73 -17.21
N ASP A 87 -11.05 8.85 -17.12
CA ASP A 87 -10.20 9.62 -18.02
C ASP A 87 -8.88 8.93 -18.35
N ASP A 88 -8.93 7.60 -18.52
CA ASP A 88 -7.75 6.75 -18.83
C ASP A 88 -6.70 6.75 -17.69
N GLY A 89 -7.14 6.79 -16.44
CA GLY A 89 -6.24 6.76 -15.28
C GLY A 89 -5.58 8.09 -14.94
N ARG A 90 -6.03 9.23 -15.49
CA ARG A 90 -5.45 10.53 -15.14
C ARG A 90 -5.84 10.98 -13.74
N HIS A 91 -7.10 10.73 -13.35
CA HIS A 91 -7.59 11.03 -12.02
C HIS A 91 -8.40 9.84 -11.50
N TYR A 92 -8.34 9.62 -10.19
CA TYR A 92 -9.02 8.51 -9.54
C TYR A 92 -9.94 9.00 -8.43
N GLU A 93 -11.07 8.34 -8.34
CA GLU A 93 -12.01 8.44 -7.23
C GLU A 93 -11.96 7.13 -6.44
N ARG A 94 -11.66 7.19 -5.15
CA ARG A 94 -11.75 6.04 -4.24
C ARG A 94 -13.20 5.71 -3.94
N ARG A 95 -13.53 4.43 -3.91
CA ARG A 95 -14.88 3.95 -3.67
C ARG A 95 -14.87 2.73 -2.77
N ASN A 96 -14.61 2.96 -1.48
CA ASN A 96 -14.46 1.90 -0.47
C ASN A 96 -15.65 1.80 0.49
N THR A 97 -16.72 2.58 0.31
CA THR A 97 -17.87 2.57 1.23
C THR A 97 -18.52 1.19 1.29
N GLY A 98 -18.48 0.55 2.46
CA GLY A 98 -19.00 -0.81 2.68
C GLY A 98 -17.97 -1.93 2.52
N LEU A 99 -16.77 -1.65 2.00
CA LEU A 99 -15.66 -2.60 2.08
C LEU A 99 -15.17 -2.72 3.52
N LYS A 100 -14.87 -3.93 3.93
CA LYS A 100 -14.18 -4.28 5.17
C LYS A 100 -12.83 -4.97 4.90
N ASN A 101 -12.67 -5.57 3.73
CA ASN A 101 -11.39 -6.08 3.25
C ASN A 101 -10.95 -5.23 2.04
N TYR A 102 -9.75 -4.70 2.08
CA TYR A 102 -9.22 -3.76 1.09
C TYR A 102 -8.24 -4.41 0.12
N PHE A 103 -7.93 -5.69 0.31
CA PHE A 103 -7.07 -6.45 -0.58
C PHE A 103 -7.88 -6.96 -1.78
N ILE A 104 -7.84 -6.23 -2.90
CA ILE A 104 -8.66 -6.52 -4.08
C ILE A 104 -7.86 -7.35 -5.08
N GLN A 105 -8.00 -8.67 -5.04
CA GLN A 105 -7.24 -9.59 -5.88
C GLN A 105 -7.71 -9.59 -7.33
N ASP A 106 -9.03 -9.40 -7.57
CA ASP A 106 -9.57 -9.37 -8.94
C ASP A 106 -10.87 -8.57 -9.02
N ILE A 107 -11.18 -8.08 -10.23
CA ILE A 107 -12.31 -7.20 -10.53
C ILE A 107 -13.08 -7.76 -11.73
N ALA A 108 -14.34 -8.17 -11.54
CA ALA A 108 -15.23 -8.54 -12.63
C ALA A 108 -16.34 -7.51 -12.82
N VAL A 109 -16.45 -6.97 -14.02
CA VAL A 109 -17.50 -6.02 -14.41
C VAL A 109 -18.55 -6.75 -15.27
N ASP A 110 -19.82 -6.63 -14.91
CA ASP A 110 -20.91 -7.21 -15.70
C ASP A 110 -20.96 -6.55 -17.10
N PRO A 111 -20.73 -7.31 -18.19
CA PRO A 111 -20.64 -6.74 -19.54
C PRO A 111 -21.97 -6.16 -20.04
N ASN A 112 -23.11 -6.56 -19.48
CA ASN A 112 -24.44 -6.05 -19.84
C ASN A 112 -24.87 -4.87 -18.96
N ASN A 113 -24.35 -4.79 -17.73
CA ASN A 113 -24.68 -3.74 -16.78
C ASN A 113 -23.46 -3.34 -15.94
N THR A 114 -22.67 -2.41 -16.44
CA THR A 114 -21.43 -1.97 -15.80
C THR A 114 -21.63 -1.25 -14.45
N HIS A 115 -22.86 -1.13 -13.96
CA HIS A 115 -23.15 -0.74 -12.58
C HIS A 115 -22.93 -1.88 -11.60
N ILE A 116 -22.99 -3.14 -12.09
CA ILE A 116 -22.72 -4.34 -11.29
C ILE A 116 -21.23 -4.69 -11.44
N ILE A 117 -20.54 -4.72 -10.32
CA ILE A 117 -19.14 -5.13 -10.24
C ILE A 117 -19.03 -6.11 -9.08
N LEU A 118 -18.27 -7.17 -9.29
CA LEU A 118 -17.85 -8.12 -8.25
C LEU A 118 -16.37 -7.92 -7.98
N LEU A 119 -15.98 -7.99 -6.72
CA LEU A 119 -14.59 -8.02 -6.29
C LEU A 119 -14.26 -9.36 -5.65
N ALA A 120 -13.14 -9.93 -6.06
CA ALA A 120 -12.44 -10.96 -5.33
C ALA A 120 -11.56 -10.31 -4.28
N THR A 121 -11.73 -10.65 -3.02
CA THR A 121 -10.90 -10.16 -1.92
C THR A 121 -10.43 -11.30 -1.04
N GLU A 122 -9.39 -11.09 -0.25
CA GLU A 122 -9.00 -12.09 0.73
C GLU A 122 -10.10 -12.37 1.77
N GLY A 123 -10.98 -11.40 2.04
CA GLY A 123 -12.16 -11.55 2.90
C GLY A 123 -13.43 -12.06 2.20
N GLY A 124 -13.33 -12.55 0.95
CA GLY A 124 -14.45 -13.10 0.19
C GLY A 124 -14.93 -12.21 -0.96
N VAL A 125 -16.18 -12.38 -1.39
CA VAL A 125 -16.77 -11.62 -2.50
C VAL A 125 -17.47 -10.36 -2.00
N TYR A 126 -17.21 -9.25 -2.67
CA TYR A 126 -18.00 -8.02 -2.53
C TYR A 126 -18.73 -7.70 -3.83
N ARG A 127 -19.92 -7.12 -3.71
CA ARG A 127 -20.76 -6.75 -4.84
C ARG A 127 -21.25 -5.31 -4.72
N THR A 128 -21.29 -4.60 -5.86
CA THR A 128 -21.92 -3.30 -6.01
C THR A 128 -22.99 -3.34 -7.11
N THR A 129 -23.93 -2.39 -7.07
CA THR A 129 -24.92 -2.12 -8.15
C THR A 129 -24.89 -0.66 -8.58
N ASP A 130 -23.90 0.11 -8.15
CA ASP A 130 -23.77 1.54 -8.40
C ASP A 130 -22.34 1.98 -8.78
N ARG A 131 -21.59 1.07 -9.42
CA ARG A 131 -20.20 1.27 -9.83
C ARG A 131 -19.26 1.53 -8.66
N GLY A 132 -19.44 0.80 -7.56
CA GLY A 132 -18.55 0.85 -6.40
C GLY A 132 -18.82 2.00 -5.43
N LYS A 133 -19.89 2.79 -5.58
CA LYS A 133 -20.23 3.81 -4.57
C LYS A 133 -20.55 3.17 -3.23
N HIS A 134 -21.21 2.01 -3.25
CA HIS A 134 -21.51 1.19 -2.07
C HIS A 134 -21.23 -0.27 -2.36
N TRP A 135 -20.60 -0.95 -1.41
CA TRP A 135 -20.27 -2.37 -1.48
C TRP A 135 -21.01 -3.15 -0.43
N THR A 136 -21.38 -4.37 -0.78
CA THR A 136 -21.99 -5.35 0.13
C THR A 136 -21.15 -6.61 0.11
N SER A 137 -20.73 -7.08 1.28
CA SER A 137 -20.10 -8.39 1.42
C SER A 137 -21.12 -9.50 1.15
N ILE A 138 -20.78 -10.42 0.27
CA ILE A 138 -21.64 -11.55 -0.11
C ILE A 138 -21.10 -12.81 0.58
N ARG A 139 -21.89 -13.33 1.54
CA ARG A 139 -21.49 -14.52 2.31
C ARG A 139 -22.40 -15.73 2.03
N ASN A 140 -23.51 -15.54 1.27
CA ASN A 140 -24.46 -16.61 1.01
C ASN A 140 -23.86 -17.68 0.09
N GLY A 141 -23.64 -18.86 0.64
CA GLY A 141 -23.02 -20.01 -0.03
C GLY A 141 -21.54 -20.22 0.31
N PHE A 142 -20.88 -19.27 0.96
CA PHE A 142 -19.51 -19.40 1.46
C PHE A 142 -19.46 -19.88 2.91
N PRO A 143 -18.31 -20.42 3.37
CA PRO A 143 -18.10 -20.77 4.79
C PRO A 143 -18.36 -19.60 5.74
N PRO A 144 -18.71 -19.87 7.02
CA PRO A 144 -18.89 -18.83 8.02
C PRO A 144 -17.61 -18.02 8.25
N ILE A 145 -17.79 -16.73 8.59
CA ILE A 145 -16.69 -15.82 8.96
C ILE A 145 -15.87 -16.40 10.12
N GLN A 146 -14.55 -16.28 10.01
CA GLN A 146 -13.59 -16.65 11.05
C GLN A 146 -12.92 -15.41 11.64
N ARG A 147 -12.77 -15.37 12.96
CA ARG A 147 -12.27 -14.18 13.69
C ARG A 147 -10.79 -13.88 13.42
N TYR A 148 -9.94 -14.88 13.22
CA TYR A 148 -8.48 -14.70 13.14
C TYR A 148 -7.88 -15.32 11.87
N SER A 149 -8.70 -15.59 10.86
CA SER A 149 -8.25 -16.14 9.59
C SER A 149 -9.25 -15.86 8.48
N PHE A 150 -8.87 -16.15 7.25
CA PHE A 150 -9.79 -16.12 6.13
C PHE A 150 -10.54 -17.44 5.99
N SER A 151 -11.86 -17.38 5.85
CA SER A 151 -12.70 -18.57 5.66
C SER A 151 -12.78 -19.01 4.20
N ALA A 152 -12.76 -18.07 3.26
CA ALA A 152 -12.75 -18.30 1.81
C ALA A 152 -12.12 -17.10 1.11
N PRO A 153 -10.78 -17.00 1.07
CA PRO A 153 -10.11 -15.96 0.30
C PRO A 153 -10.34 -16.23 -1.19
N ILE A 154 -10.81 -15.22 -1.93
CA ILE A 154 -11.12 -15.35 -3.35
C ILE A 154 -9.97 -14.77 -4.16
N GLY A 155 -9.28 -15.63 -4.95
CA GLY A 155 -8.14 -15.25 -5.77
C GLY A 155 -8.51 -14.70 -7.14
N CYS A 156 -9.64 -15.18 -7.70
CA CYS A 156 -10.11 -14.74 -9.02
C CYS A 156 -11.64 -14.74 -9.09
N ILE A 157 -12.19 -13.87 -9.95
CA ILE A 157 -13.64 -13.77 -10.15
C ILE A 157 -13.95 -13.35 -11.59
N GLN A 158 -14.93 -13.99 -12.23
CA GLN A 158 -15.29 -13.70 -13.62
C GLN A 158 -16.78 -13.88 -13.87
N PHE A 159 -17.38 -12.99 -14.67
CA PHE A 159 -18.69 -13.22 -15.29
C PHE A 159 -18.58 -14.15 -16.51
N ASP A 160 -19.60 -14.97 -16.72
CA ASP A 160 -19.78 -15.69 -17.97
C ASP A 160 -20.03 -14.70 -19.12
N PRO A 161 -19.21 -14.67 -20.18
CA PRO A 161 -19.33 -13.69 -21.26
C PRO A 161 -20.58 -13.92 -22.14
N VAL A 162 -21.21 -15.09 -22.07
CA VAL A 162 -22.43 -15.43 -22.83
C VAL A 162 -23.67 -15.18 -21.97
N HIS A 163 -23.60 -15.52 -20.68
CA HIS A 163 -24.68 -15.43 -19.72
C HIS A 163 -24.24 -14.63 -18.47
N PRO A 164 -24.20 -13.31 -18.50
CA PRO A 164 -23.65 -12.50 -17.40
C PRO A 164 -24.40 -12.57 -16.06
N ASN A 165 -25.56 -13.22 -16.01
CA ASN A 165 -26.17 -13.61 -14.74
C ASN A 165 -25.40 -14.72 -14.00
N ILE A 166 -24.52 -15.43 -14.71
CA ILE A 166 -23.61 -16.44 -14.16
C ILE A 166 -22.26 -15.80 -13.87
N ALA A 167 -21.70 -16.12 -12.71
CA ALA A 167 -20.34 -15.74 -12.35
C ALA A 167 -19.63 -16.91 -11.66
N PHE A 168 -18.30 -16.92 -11.73
CA PHE A 168 -17.42 -17.91 -11.12
C PHE A 168 -16.42 -17.22 -10.20
N ALA A 169 -16.05 -17.88 -9.09
CA ALA A 169 -15.04 -17.44 -8.16
C ALA A 169 -14.17 -18.61 -7.71
N GLY A 170 -12.86 -18.40 -7.72
CA GLY A 170 -11.87 -19.39 -7.30
C GLY A 170 -11.28 -19.07 -5.95
N VAL A 171 -11.13 -20.07 -5.08
CA VAL A 171 -10.57 -19.92 -3.73
C VAL A 171 -9.04 -20.00 -3.77
N GLY A 172 -8.40 -19.07 -3.08
CA GLY A 172 -6.96 -19.04 -2.90
C GLY A 172 -6.40 -17.64 -2.73
N ARG A 173 -5.12 -17.60 -2.40
CA ARG A 173 -4.30 -16.37 -2.31
C ARG A 173 -3.09 -16.59 -3.23
N PRO A 174 -3.26 -16.46 -4.57
CA PRO A 174 -2.24 -16.83 -5.56
C PRO A 174 -0.89 -16.19 -5.29
N ARG A 175 -0.88 -14.89 -5.03
CA ARG A 175 0.32 -14.13 -4.71
C ARG A 175 1.12 -14.70 -3.54
N TRP A 176 0.45 -15.21 -2.51
CA TRP A 176 1.11 -15.72 -1.31
C TRP A 176 1.40 -17.22 -1.36
N GLY A 177 0.93 -17.93 -2.42
CA GLY A 177 1.00 -19.38 -2.50
C GLY A 177 0.30 -20.07 -1.32
N LYS A 178 -0.83 -19.55 -0.87
CA LYS A 178 -1.53 -19.98 0.36
C LYS A 178 -3.05 -19.93 0.21
N GLY A 179 -3.74 -20.56 1.15
CA GLY A 179 -5.19 -20.46 1.28
C GLY A 179 -5.96 -21.17 0.19
N GLY A 180 -5.34 -22.11 -0.56
CA GLY A 180 -6.01 -23.00 -1.49
C GLY A 180 -6.91 -23.98 -0.75
N ALA A 181 -8.04 -24.31 -1.38
CA ALA A 181 -9.00 -25.30 -0.91
C ALA A 181 -9.52 -26.20 -2.05
N GLY A 182 -9.01 -25.98 -3.28
CA GLY A 182 -9.51 -26.67 -4.48
C GLY A 182 -10.98 -26.36 -4.76
N GLU A 183 -11.45 -25.19 -4.38
CA GLU A 183 -12.86 -24.81 -4.46
C GLU A 183 -13.11 -23.77 -5.54
N ILE A 184 -14.13 -24.03 -6.36
CA ILE A 184 -14.68 -23.11 -7.37
C ILE A 184 -16.16 -22.93 -7.09
N TYR A 185 -16.56 -21.67 -6.90
CA TYR A 185 -17.94 -21.30 -6.68
C TYR A 185 -18.59 -20.77 -7.95
N ARG A 186 -19.89 -21.04 -8.12
CA ARG A 186 -20.71 -20.50 -9.20
C ARG A 186 -21.92 -19.76 -8.62
N SER A 187 -22.18 -18.58 -9.13
CA SER A 187 -23.40 -17.83 -8.97
C SER A 187 -24.27 -17.94 -10.25
N THR A 188 -25.60 -17.88 -10.12
CA THR A 188 -26.55 -17.80 -11.24
C THR A 188 -27.47 -16.58 -11.15
N ASP A 189 -27.18 -15.68 -10.25
CA ASP A 189 -27.98 -14.49 -9.92
C ASP A 189 -27.12 -13.22 -9.78
N THR A 190 -26.13 -13.09 -10.68
CA THR A 190 -25.22 -11.95 -10.73
C THR A 190 -24.45 -11.71 -9.41
N GLY A 191 -24.00 -12.82 -8.77
CA GLY A 191 -23.14 -12.76 -7.59
C GLY A 191 -23.85 -12.56 -6.26
N LEU A 192 -25.18 -12.73 -6.17
CA LEU A 192 -25.93 -12.62 -4.90
C LEU A 192 -25.84 -13.87 -4.05
N THR A 193 -25.85 -15.05 -4.69
CA THR A 193 -25.71 -16.33 -4.02
C THR A 193 -24.69 -17.22 -4.76
N TRP A 194 -23.98 -18.04 -4.02
CA TRP A 194 -22.88 -18.86 -4.54
C TRP A 194 -23.05 -20.32 -4.12
N ARG A 195 -22.55 -21.21 -4.96
CA ARG A 195 -22.52 -22.65 -4.69
C ARG A 195 -21.18 -23.22 -5.14
N ASP A 196 -20.52 -24.00 -4.29
CA ASP A 196 -19.38 -24.81 -4.68
C ASP A 196 -19.79 -25.85 -5.75
N ILE A 197 -19.03 -25.85 -6.85
CA ILE A 197 -19.24 -26.74 -8.01
C ILE A 197 -18.05 -27.67 -8.24
N SER A 198 -17.05 -27.67 -7.36
CA SER A 198 -15.80 -28.41 -7.54
C SER A 198 -15.53 -29.42 -6.43
N THR A 199 -16.40 -29.53 -5.42
CA THR A 199 -16.18 -30.36 -4.21
C THR A 199 -15.54 -31.70 -4.52
N GLY A 200 -14.29 -31.92 -4.06
CA GLY A 200 -13.53 -33.14 -4.18
C GLY A 200 -13.09 -33.51 -5.61
N GLN A 201 -13.16 -32.58 -6.56
CA GLN A 201 -12.73 -32.76 -7.94
C GLN A 201 -11.38 -32.15 -8.27
N LEU A 202 -10.95 -31.14 -7.47
CA LEU A 202 -9.62 -30.59 -7.50
C LEU A 202 -8.84 -31.06 -6.25
N PRO A 203 -7.50 -30.99 -6.23
CA PRO A 203 -6.71 -31.21 -5.01
C PRO A 203 -7.18 -30.26 -3.88
N GLY A 204 -7.28 -30.79 -2.65
CA GLY A 204 -7.88 -30.06 -1.53
C GLY A 204 -7.05 -28.88 -1.00
N ASP A 205 -5.87 -28.67 -1.52
CA ASP A 205 -4.97 -27.54 -1.24
C ASP A 205 -4.71 -26.68 -2.48
N ALA A 206 -5.35 -26.99 -3.62
CA ALA A 206 -5.15 -26.23 -4.85
C ALA A 206 -5.58 -24.78 -4.71
N ILE A 207 -4.72 -23.89 -5.15
CA ILE A 207 -4.98 -22.46 -5.29
C ILE A 207 -5.55 -22.21 -6.68
N VAL A 208 -6.75 -21.65 -6.77
CA VAL A 208 -7.35 -21.29 -8.06
C VAL A 208 -6.90 -19.87 -8.41
N SER A 209 -5.95 -19.78 -9.33
CA SER A 209 -5.31 -18.51 -9.72
C SER A 209 -6.13 -17.74 -10.76
N ASP A 210 -6.84 -18.46 -11.65
CA ASP A 210 -7.69 -17.85 -12.67
C ASP A 210 -8.77 -18.81 -13.18
N ILE A 211 -9.88 -18.25 -13.67
CA ILE A 211 -10.97 -18.99 -14.30
C ILE A 211 -11.31 -18.30 -15.61
N ALA A 212 -11.37 -19.07 -16.70
CA ALA A 212 -11.73 -18.57 -18.02
C ALA A 212 -12.91 -19.36 -18.61
N VAL A 213 -13.95 -18.67 -19.05
CA VAL A 213 -15.11 -19.23 -19.74
C VAL A 213 -14.96 -19.00 -21.25
N LYS A 214 -15.20 -20.05 -22.03
CA LYS A 214 -15.12 -19.94 -23.50
C LYS A 214 -16.13 -18.91 -24.04
N PRO A 215 -15.72 -17.94 -24.87
CA PRO A 215 -16.56 -16.78 -25.25
C PRO A 215 -17.87 -17.10 -26.00
N ASN A 216 -18.02 -18.30 -26.55
CA ASN A 216 -19.23 -18.70 -27.30
C ASN A 216 -19.87 -20.00 -26.78
N ASP A 217 -19.37 -20.56 -25.68
CA ASP A 217 -19.92 -21.79 -25.09
C ASP A 217 -19.62 -21.86 -23.58
N SER A 218 -20.58 -21.43 -22.76
CA SER A 218 -20.49 -21.43 -21.29
C SER A 218 -20.31 -22.83 -20.66
N ARG A 219 -20.43 -23.90 -21.43
CA ARG A 219 -20.18 -25.25 -20.91
C ARG A 219 -18.68 -25.52 -20.75
N ILE A 220 -17.85 -24.84 -21.55
CA ILE A 220 -16.40 -25.02 -21.51
C ILE A 220 -15.78 -23.94 -20.59
N ILE A 221 -15.21 -24.41 -19.50
CA ILE A 221 -14.58 -23.59 -18.46
C ILE A 221 -13.21 -24.17 -18.16
N LEU A 222 -12.22 -23.31 -18.01
CA LEU A 222 -10.87 -23.66 -17.57
C LEU A 222 -10.59 -22.99 -16.22
N ALA A 223 -9.91 -23.70 -15.34
CA ALA A 223 -9.36 -23.18 -14.10
C ALA A 223 -7.84 -23.39 -14.10
N ALA A 224 -7.08 -22.32 -13.96
CA ALA A 224 -5.64 -22.34 -13.71
C ALA A 224 -5.41 -22.51 -12.22
N THR A 225 -4.56 -23.46 -11.85
CA THR A 225 -4.19 -23.71 -10.46
C THR A 225 -2.70 -23.99 -10.33
N ASP A 226 -2.18 -23.96 -9.11
CA ASP A 226 -0.82 -24.40 -8.78
C ASP A 226 -0.64 -25.94 -8.88
N HIS A 227 -1.69 -26.64 -9.28
CA HIS A 227 -1.73 -28.11 -9.55
C HIS A 227 -2.12 -28.41 -11.01
N GLY A 228 -1.96 -27.46 -11.92
CA GLY A 228 -2.26 -27.60 -13.34
C GLY A 228 -3.56 -26.91 -13.76
N VAL A 229 -4.01 -27.25 -14.97
CA VAL A 229 -5.27 -26.80 -15.55
C VAL A 229 -6.36 -27.82 -15.32
N PHE A 230 -7.49 -27.40 -14.81
CA PHE A 230 -8.70 -28.17 -14.75
C PHE A 230 -9.72 -27.66 -15.76
N ARG A 231 -10.36 -28.59 -16.49
CA ARG A 231 -11.33 -28.27 -17.56
C ARG A 231 -12.68 -28.89 -17.27
N SER A 232 -13.74 -28.09 -17.43
CA SER A 232 -15.12 -28.54 -17.48
C SER A 232 -15.67 -28.42 -18.90
N VAL A 233 -16.59 -29.31 -19.29
CA VAL A 233 -17.34 -29.28 -20.56
C VAL A 233 -18.85 -29.29 -20.36
N ASP A 234 -19.28 -29.11 -19.12
CA ASP A 234 -20.71 -29.21 -18.72
C ASP A 234 -21.12 -28.06 -17.77
N GLY A 235 -20.43 -26.91 -17.90
CA GLY A 235 -20.74 -25.71 -17.13
C GLY A 235 -20.27 -25.76 -15.67
N GLY A 236 -19.20 -26.50 -15.39
CA GLY A 236 -18.60 -26.61 -14.06
C GLY A 236 -19.17 -27.73 -13.20
N ASN A 237 -20.04 -28.60 -13.73
CA ASN A 237 -20.55 -29.73 -12.94
C ASN A 237 -19.52 -30.87 -12.78
N ARG A 238 -18.63 -31.03 -13.75
CA ARG A 238 -17.52 -31.97 -13.68
C ARG A 238 -16.23 -31.30 -14.14
N TRP A 239 -15.16 -31.51 -13.38
CA TRP A 239 -13.81 -31.03 -13.65
C TRP A 239 -12.84 -32.18 -13.88
N THR A 240 -11.95 -32.04 -14.84
CA THR A 240 -10.91 -33.05 -15.17
C THR A 240 -9.59 -32.32 -15.44
N PRO A 241 -8.44 -32.92 -15.06
CA PRO A 241 -7.12 -32.39 -15.43
C PRO A 241 -6.99 -32.24 -16.95
N SER A 242 -6.36 -31.16 -17.40
CA SER A 242 -6.16 -30.83 -18.80
C SER A 242 -4.76 -30.22 -19.07
N ASP A 243 -3.72 -30.90 -18.60
CA ASP A 243 -2.33 -30.44 -18.59
C ASP A 243 -1.49 -30.93 -19.75
N LYS A 244 -2.09 -31.71 -20.68
CA LYS A 244 -1.34 -32.34 -21.74
C LYS A 244 -0.60 -31.33 -22.61
N GLY A 245 0.75 -31.37 -22.53
CA GLY A 245 1.66 -30.45 -23.24
C GLY A 245 2.15 -29.28 -22.44
N LEU A 246 1.78 -29.15 -21.15
CA LEU A 246 2.44 -28.24 -20.20
C LEU A 246 3.70 -28.94 -19.64
N ASP A 247 4.79 -28.20 -19.55
CA ASP A 247 6.03 -28.65 -18.94
C ASP A 247 6.08 -28.36 -17.42
N ASN A 248 5.23 -27.45 -16.94
CA ASN A 248 5.03 -27.10 -15.52
C ASN A 248 3.54 -26.93 -15.24
N ILE A 249 3.14 -27.18 -13.99
CA ILE A 249 1.74 -27.16 -13.54
C ILE A 249 1.38 -25.95 -12.67
N ASP A 250 2.32 -25.03 -12.41
CA ASP A 250 2.02 -23.79 -11.68
C ASP A 250 1.43 -22.77 -12.66
N CYS A 251 0.13 -22.85 -12.84
CA CYS A 251 -0.62 -22.08 -13.83
C CYS A 251 -1.17 -20.80 -13.22
N GLN A 252 -0.96 -19.65 -13.89
CA GLN A 252 -1.26 -18.33 -13.34
C GLN A 252 -2.47 -17.65 -13.99
N ARG A 253 -2.43 -17.36 -15.29
CA ARG A 253 -3.48 -16.62 -16.00
C ARG A 253 -3.93 -17.31 -17.28
N LEU A 254 -5.22 -17.22 -17.56
CA LEU A 254 -5.89 -17.77 -18.74
C LEU A 254 -6.54 -16.66 -19.57
N ALA A 255 -6.41 -16.70 -20.89
CA ALA A 255 -7.08 -15.76 -21.77
C ALA A 255 -7.58 -16.44 -23.04
N PHE A 256 -8.90 -16.60 -23.18
CA PHE A 256 -9.52 -16.99 -24.44
C PHE A 256 -9.49 -15.84 -25.45
N SER A 257 -9.37 -16.20 -26.73
CA SER A 257 -9.52 -15.22 -27.80
C SER A 257 -11.00 -15.09 -28.21
N PRO A 258 -11.62 -13.91 -28.08
CA PRO A 258 -12.99 -13.70 -28.58
C PRO A 258 -13.11 -13.88 -30.10
N SER A 259 -12.08 -13.52 -30.89
CA SER A 259 -12.08 -13.67 -32.35
C SER A 259 -11.88 -15.11 -32.82
N SER A 260 -11.34 -15.98 -31.98
CA SER A 260 -11.09 -17.39 -32.26
C SER A 260 -11.33 -18.19 -30.99
N PRO A 261 -12.60 -18.53 -30.64
CA PRO A 261 -12.97 -19.04 -29.33
C PRO A 261 -12.35 -20.38 -28.90
N ASP A 262 -11.77 -21.14 -29.84
CA ASP A 262 -11.01 -22.37 -29.53
C ASP A 262 -9.55 -22.05 -29.15
N VAL A 263 -9.08 -20.85 -29.39
CA VAL A 263 -7.73 -20.42 -29.01
C VAL A 263 -7.75 -19.84 -27.61
N VAL A 264 -6.92 -20.41 -26.74
CA VAL A 264 -6.69 -19.91 -25.39
C VAL A 264 -5.19 -19.92 -25.08
N TYR A 265 -4.75 -18.93 -24.35
CA TYR A 265 -3.39 -18.83 -23.82
C TYR A 265 -3.39 -19.00 -22.33
N ILE A 266 -2.28 -19.49 -21.80
CA ILE A 266 -2.03 -19.61 -20.36
C ILE A 266 -0.60 -19.17 -20.04
N THR A 267 -0.42 -18.49 -18.93
CA THR A 267 0.88 -18.24 -18.33
C THR A 267 1.17 -19.26 -17.25
N VAL A 268 2.42 -19.70 -17.19
CA VAL A 268 2.91 -20.70 -16.25
C VAL A 268 4.14 -20.14 -15.56
N ASP A 269 4.17 -20.24 -14.23
CA ASP A 269 5.28 -19.74 -13.42
C ASP A 269 6.54 -20.60 -13.58
N THR A 270 7.69 -19.99 -13.30
CA THR A 270 9.02 -20.62 -13.33
C THR A 270 9.51 -21.04 -11.97
N THR A 271 8.69 -20.96 -10.92
CA THR A 271 9.10 -21.33 -9.56
C THR A 271 9.69 -22.73 -9.52
N ALA A 272 10.96 -22.81 -9.08
CA ALA A 272 11.64 -24.08 -8.90
C ALA A 272 11.01 -24.85 -7.74
N ARG A 273 10.23 -25.88 -8.05
CA ARG A 273 9.89 -26.93 -7.08
C ARG A 273 10.96 -28.01 -7.15
N ASP A 274 11.46 -28.44 -5.99
CA ASP A 274 12.40 -29.58 -5.85
C ASP A 274 13.75 -29.44 -6.57
N ASN A 275 14.31 -28.21 -6.66
CA ASN A 275 15.63 -27.94 -7.27
C ASN A 275 15.78 -28.36 -8.74
N GLN A 276 14.67 -28.50 -9.49
CA GLN A 276 14.70 -28.72 -10.92
C GLN A 276 14.44 -27.42 -11.68
N PRO A 277 15.10 -27.19 -12.83
CA PRO A 277 14.75 -26.10 -13.71
C PRO A 277 13.37 -26.36 -14.34
N TRP A 278 12.41 -25.48 -14.14
CA TRP A 278 11.08 -25.56 -14.71
C TRP A 278 10.97 -24.61 -15.91
N ASN A 279 10.36 -25.06 -16.99
CA ASN A 279 10.05 -24.22 -18.12
C ASN A 279 8.69 -23.55 -17.89
N GLY A 280 8.71 -22.26 -17.55
CA GLY A 280 7.52 -21.42 -17.49
C GLY A 280 7.24 -20.72 -18.82
N GLY A 281 6.60 -19.56 -18.74
CA GLY A 281 6.30 -18.72 -19.89
C GLY A 281 4.86 -18.84 -20.38
N VAL A 282 4.66 -18.74 -21.69
CA VAL A 282 3.33 -18.73 -22.31
C VAL A 282 3.09 -20.00 -23.10
N TYR A 283 1.93 -20.62 -22.89
CA TYR A 283 1.45 -21.76 -23.66
C TYR A 283 0.17 -21.39 -24.40
N ARG A 284 -0.08 -22.04 -25.54
CA ARG A 284 -1.27 -21.87 -26.36
C ARG A 284 -1.95 -23.20 -26.59
N SER A 285 -3.26 -23.20 -26.52
CA SER A 285 -4.15 -24.24 -26.99
C SER A 285 -4.94 -23.75 -28.20
N ASP A 286 -5.12 -24.58 -29.19
CA ASP A 286 -5.99 -24.35 -30.36
C ASP A 286 -7.28 -25.18 -30.31
N ASN A 287 -7.56 -25.84 -29.18
CA ASN A 287 -8.71 -26.75 -28.96
C ASN A 287 -9.37 -26.52 -27.58
N ALA A 288 -9.50 -25.26 -27.20
CA ALA A 288 -10.18 -24.84 -25.96
C ALA A 288 -9.62 -25.54 -24.70
N GLY A 289 -8.30 -25.62 -24.58
CA GLY A 289 -7.60 -26.12 -23.41
C GLY A 289 -7.49 -27.63 -23.29
N GLU A 290 -7.78 -28.40 -24.35
CA GLU A 290 -7.57 -29.88 -24.31
C GLU A 290 -6.10 -30.26 -24.38
N THR A 291 -5.31 -29.52 -25.15
CA THR A 291 -3.86 -29.71 -25.28
C THR A 291 -3.15 -28.38 -25.42
N TRP A 292 -1.92 -28.31 -24.94
CA TRP A 292 -1.12 -27.13 -24.90
C TRP A 292 0.19 -27.29 -25.66
N LYS A 293 0.73 -26.19 -26.15
CA LYS A 293 2.07 -26.12 -26.73
C LYS A 293 2.76 -24.84 -26.27
N PRO A 294 4.05 -24.89 -25.92
CA PRO A 294 4.80 -23.65 -25.57
C PRO A 294 4.86 -22.75 -26.80
N VAL A 295 4.73 -21.44 -26.55
CA VAL A 295 4.82 -20.40 -27.56
C VAL A 295 5.85 -19.32 -27.17
N ASN A 296 6.90 -19.76 -26.50
CA ASN A 296 8.03 -18.98 -26.01
C ASN A 296 9.05 -18.77 -27.16
N GLY A 297 8.61 -18.15 -28.27
CA GLY A 297 9.45 -17.93 -29.45
C GLY A 297 10.52 -16.87 -29.24
N HIS A 298 11.29 -16.61 -30.30
CA HIS A 298 12.40 -15.65 -30.27
C HIS A 298 11.99 -14.30 -29.62
N GLY A 299 12.80 -13.80 -28.69
CA GLY A 299 12.58 -12.54 -27.98
C GLY A 299 11.85 -12.69 -26.64
N MET A 300 11.39 -13.88 -26.27
CA MET A 300 11.09 -14.18 -24.87
C MET A 300 12.44 -14.44 -24.17
N HIS A 301 12.64 -13.86 -23.02
CA HIS A 301 13.95 -13.87 -22.38
C HIS A 301 14.29 -15.28 -21.90
N GLU A 302 15.29 -15.88 -22.53
CA GLU A 302 15.98 -17.04 -21.96
C GLU A 302 16.97 -16.52 -20.93
N GLN A 303 16.58 -16.46 -19.66
CA GLN A 303 17.51 -16.17 -18.61
C GLN A 303 17.97 -17.41 -17.90
N VAL A 304 19.26 -17.67 -18.01
CA VAL A 304 19.98 -18.49 -17.04
C VAL A 304 20.29 -17.60 -15.87
N GLY A 305 19.30 -17.33 -15.02
CA GLY A 305 19.49 -16.64 -13.76
C GLY A 305 20.06 -17.58 -12.71
N LYS A 306 20.90 -17.09 -11.83
CA LYS A 306 21.24 -17.77 -10.57
C LYS A 306 20.58 -17.00 -9.45
N SER A 307 19.55 -17.56 -8.84
CA SER A 307 19.15 -17.23 -7.50
C SER A 307 19.59 -18.37 -6.60
N GLY A 308 20.56 -18.11 -5.76
CA GLY A 308 21.22 -19.17 -5.04
C GLY A 308 22.00 -20.10 -5.97
N ASP A 309 21.99 -21.40 -5.71
CA ASP A 309 22.74 -22.41 -6.46
C ASP A 309 21.95 -23.09 -7.59
N SER A 310 20.72 -22.65 -7.88
CA SER A 310 19.85 -23.27 -8.92
C SER A 310 19.75 -22.40 -10.16
N PRO A 311 19.98 -22.92 -11.38
CA PRO A 311 19.61 -22.24 -12.61
C PRO A 311 18.10 -22.33 -12.79
N TYR A 312 17.43 -21.18 -13.06
CA TYR A 312 16.06 -21.17 -13.53
C TYR A 312 16.00 -20.56 -14.93
N LEU A 313 15.08 -21.10 -15.70
CA LEU A 313 14.85 -20.70 -17.08
C LEU A 313 13.58 -19.86 -17.11
N THR A 314 13.68 -18.69 -17.72
CA THR A 314 12.60 -17.81 -18.19
C THR A 314 11.78 -17.05 -17.15
N ASP A 315 11.21 -16.01 -17.65
CA ASP A 315 10.42 -14.97 -17.00
C ASP A 315 9.17 -15.55 -16.30
N SER A 316 8.93 -15.19 -15.05
CA SER A 316 7.71 -15.54 -14.29
C SER A 316 6.54 -14.72 -14.80
N MET A 317 5.75 -15.25 -15.72
CA MET A 317 4.66 -14.53 -16.37
C MET A 317 3.42 -14.50 -15.49
N MET A 318 3.13 -13.36 -14.88
CA MET A 318 1.99 -13.18 -13.96
C MET A 318 0.79 -12.50 -14.61
N ALA A 319 0.95 -11.84 -15.77
CA ALA A 319 -0.14 -11.15 -16.44
C ALA A 319 -0.22 -11.55 -17.92
N LEU A 320 -1.46 -11.62 -18.41
CA LEU A 320 -1.76 -12.10 -19.77
C LEU A 320 -2.97 -11.37 -20.33
N ALA A 321 -2.90 -10.95 -21.60
CA ALA A 321 -4.06 -10.41 -22.30
C ALA A 321 -3.98 -10.71 -23.80
N VAL A 322 -5.11 -11.04 -24.43
CA VAL A 322 -5.24 -11.35 -25.86
C VAL A 322 -6.09 -10.27 -26.54
N ASP A 323 -5.64 -9.76 -27.69
CA ASP A 323 -6.43 -8.81 -28.47
C ASP A 323 -7.77 -9.47 -28.88
N PRO A 324 -8.92 -8.89 -28.54
CA PRO A 324 -10.22 -9.50 -28.81
C PRO A 324 -10.53 -9.64 -30.32
N ARG A 325 -9.82 -8.92 -31.17
CA ARG A 325 -9.99 -8.92 -32.64
C ARG A 325 -9.02 -9.84 -33.37
N ASN A 326 -7.90 -10.24 -32.70
CA ASN A 326 -6.86 -11.06 -33.33
C ASN A 326 -6.17 -11.97 -32.33
N ALA A 327 -6.46 -13.26 -32.40
CA ALA A 327 -5.91 -14.29 -31.52
C ALA A 327 -4.36 -14.38 -31.55
N ASN A 328 -3.69 -13.81 -32.53
CA ASN A 328 -2.22 -13.83 -32.63
C ASN A 328 -1.54 -12.61 -32.00
N ILE A 329 -2.32 -11.61 -31.54
CA ILE A 329 -1.78 -10.46 -30.78
C ILE A 329 -2.00 -10.74 -29.29
N VAL A 330 -0.89 -10.95 -28.58
CA VAL A 330 -0.91 -11.28 -27.14
C VAL A 330 0.10 -10.41 -26.43
N TYR A 331 -0.27 -10.01 -25.24
CA TYR A 331 0.59 -9.35 -24.26
C TYR A 331 0.77 -10.29 -23.09
N ALA A 332 2.00 -10.46 -22.63
CA ALA A 332 2.34 -11.17 -21.42
C ALA A 332 3.31 -10.32 -20.61
N ALA A 333 3.27 -10.41 -19.30
CA ALA A 333 4.12 -9.57 -18.47
C ALA A 333 4.81 -10.37 -17.38
N ASP A 334 6.07 -9.99 -17.16
CA ASP A 334 6.96 -10.58 -16.20
C ASP A 334 6.86 -9.89 -14.85
N HIS A 335 6.90 -10.70 -13.80
CA HIS A 335 6.91 -10.30 -12.41
C HIS A 335 8.33 -10.21 -11.81
N ASP A 336 9.35 -10.69 -12.51
CA ASP A 336 10.72 -10.68 -11.99
C ASP A 336 11.26 -9.23 -11.86
N TRP A 337 11.83 -8.92 -10.72
CA TRP A 337 12.45 -7.62 -10.41
C TRP A 337 13.64 -7.26 -11.30
N ILE A 338 14.25 -8.25 -11.97
CA ILE A 338 15.47 -8.05 -12.75
C ILE A 338 15.16 -7.68 -14.21
N ASN A 339 14.15 -8.33 -14.81
CA ASN A 339 13.77 -8.17 -16.21
C ASN A 339 12.30 -7.85 -16.42
N ALA A 340 11.64 -7.45 -15.35
CA ALA A 340 10.24 -7.12 -15.37
C ALA A 340 9.87 -6.22 -16.55
N GLY A 341 8.78 -6.55 -17.22
CA GLY A 341 8.30 -5.78 -18.36
C GLY A 341 7.16 -6.46 -19.09
N VAL A 342 6.66 -5.79 -20.11
CA VAL A 342 5.61 -6.29 -20.98
C VAL A 342 6.19 -6.77 -22.30
N LEU A 343 5.94 -8.01 -22.61
CA LEU A 343 6.23 -8.64 -23.88
C LEU A 343 4.99 -8.65 -24.78
N LYS A 344 5.16 -8.38 -26.05
CA LYS A 344 4.08 -8.42 -27.07
C LYS A 344 4.47 -9.32 -28.24
N THR A 345 3.55 -10.19 -28.62
CA THR A 345 3.61 -10.91 -29.88
C THR A 345 2.52 -10.44 -30.86
N THR A 346 2.75 -10.56 -32.15
CA THR A 346 1.76 -10.33 -33.22
C THR A 346 1.60 -11.54 -34.14
N ASN A 347 2.25 -12.66 -33.80
CA ASN A 347 2.28 -13.89 -34.59
C ASN A 347 2.02 -15.14 -33.74
N GLY A 348 1.24 -14.99 -32.65
CA GLY A 348 0.81 -16.11 -31.81
C GLY A 348 1.92 -16.73 -30.98
N GLY A 349 2.95 -15.96 -30.62
CA GLY A 349 4.06 -16.38 -29.78
C GLY A 349 5.25 -16.97 -30.53
N ALA A 350 5.24 -16.95 -31.87
CA ALA A 350 6.44 -17.35 -32.65
C ALA A 350 7.62 -16.38 -32.47
N SER A 351 7.33 -15.14 -32.16
CA SER A 351 8.32 -14.16 -31.67
C SER A 351 7.68 -13.14 -30.75
N TRP A 352 8.45 -12.63 -29.80
CA TRP A 352 8.06 -11.64 -28.82
C TRP A 352 8.96 -10.41 -28.86
N ARG A 353 8.44 -9.28 -28.44
CA ARG A 353 9.20 -8.04 -28.30
C ARG A 353 8.83 -7.37 -26.99
N GLU A 354 9.81 -7.04 -26.18
CA GLU A 354 9.62 -6.17 -25.03
C GLU A 354 9.18 -4.77 -25.49
N ILE A 355 8.18 -4.21 -24.84
CA ILE A 355 7.57 -2.93 -25.17
C ILE A 355 7.63 -1.90 -24.05
N THR A 356 8.25 -2.24 -22.92
CA THR A 356 8.41 -1.35 -21.75
C THR A 356 9.85 -0.92 -21.52
N ASN A 357 10.82 -1.74 -21.88
CA ASN A 357 12.26 -1.53 -21.63
C ASN A 357 12.56 -1.24 -20.15
N SER A 358 12.03 -2.08 -19.28
CA SER A 358 11.94 -1.89 -17.85
C SER A 358 13.28 -1.94 -17.10
N SER A 359 14.20 -2.79 -17.52
CA SER A 359 15.47 -3.08 -16.80
C SER A 359 16.38 -1.84 -16.62
N LYS A 360 16.14 -0.78 -17.36
CA LYS A 360 16.97 0.44 -17.32
C LYS A 360 16.18 1.71 -17.01
N ASN A 361 14.90 1.59 -16.72
CA ASN A 361 14.04 2.75 -16.49
C ASN A 361 14.11 3.78 -17.63
N THR A 362 14.20 3.30 -18.87
CA THR A 362 14.43 4.08 -20.08
C THR A 362 13.48 3.65 -21.19
N GLY A 363 13.51 4.32 -22.31
CA GLY A 363 12.80 3.96 -23.53
C GLY A 363 11.33 4.39 -23.52
N ASN A 364 10.42 3.42 -23.46
CA ASN A 364 9.01 3.66 -23.75
C ASN A 364 8.18 4.11 -22.55
N MET A 365 8.73 4.03 -21.33
CA MET A 365 8.02 4.38 -20.08
C MET A 365 8.48 5.72 -19.53
N GLN A 366 7.53 6.47 -18.99
CA GLN A 366 7.79 7.65 -18.17
C GLN A 366 7.41 7.32 -16.73
N TYR A 367 8.33 7.57 -15.80
CA TYR A 367 8.10 7.41 -14.37
C TYR A 367 7.83 8.77 -13.73
N GLY A 368 7.07 8.78 -12.64
CA GLY A 368 6.79 9.98 -11.86
C GLY A 368 7.71 10.07 -10.64
N LEU A 369 7.09 10.24 -9.46
CA LEU A 369 7.78 10.35 -8.19
C LEU A 369 8.62 9.10 -7.85
N ILE A 370 8.13 7.92 -8.21
CA ILE A 370 8.75 6.63 -7.89
C ILE A 370 9.51 6.15 -9.13
N ASP A 371 10.77 6.57 -9.26
CA ASP A 371 11.63 6.28 -10.41
C ASP A 371 12.63 5.15 -10.16
N PHE A 372 12.66 4.59 -8.96
CA PHE A 372 13.65 3.59 -8.51
C PHE A 372 13.12 2.16 -8.46
N TRP A 373 11.80 1.97 -8.59
CA TRP A 373 11.19 0.65 -8.68
C TRP A 373 11.03 0.25 -10.15
N GLY A 374 11.52 -0.93 -10.49
CA GLY A 374 11.25 -1.52 -11.80
C GLY A 374 9.76 -1.88 -11.94
N PRO A 375 9.24 -2.05 -13.15
CA PRO A 375 7.87 -2.51 -13.35
C PRO A 375 7.80 -4.04 -13.22
N SER A 376 7.80 -4.55 -11.99
CA SER A 376 7.28 -5.87 -11.70
C SER A 376 5.77 -5.82 -11.98
N VAL A 377 5.33 -6.42 -13.08
CA VAL A 377 3.93 -6.30 -13.54
C VAL A 377 3.07 -7.36 -12.84
N GLU A 378 2.15 -6.89 -12.00
CA GLU A 378 1.26 -7.75 -11.22
C GLU A 378 -0.02 -8.09 -12.01
N CYS A 379 -0.56 -7.10 -12.73
CA CYS A 379 -1.81 -7.25 -13.47
C CYS A 379 -1.82 -6.44 -14.76
N MET A 380 -2.67 -6.86 -15.69
CA MET A 380 -2.80 -6.22 -17.00
C MET A 380 -4.24 -6.34 -17.52
N ALA A 381 -4.72 -5.29 -18.19
CA ALA A 381 -5.98 -5.32 -18.90
C ALA A 381 -5.91 -4.60 -20.24
N LEU A 382 -6.46 -5.22 -21.29
CA LEU A 382 -6.76 -4.58 -22.55
C LEU A 382 -8.17 -3.98 -22.54
N SER A 383 -8.31 -2.78 -23.08
CA SER A 383 -9.65 -2.20 -23.25
C SER A 383 -10.43 -2.97 -24.32
N PRO A 384 -11.62 -3.51 -24.01
CA PRO A 384 -12.46 -4.20 -25.00
C PRO A 384 -12.90 -3.27 -26.14
N ALA A 385 -13.08 -1.99 -25.86
CA ALA A 385 -13.51 -0.99 -26.85
C ALA A 385 -12.37 -0.54 -27.76
N ASP A 386 -11.13 -0.51 -27.27
CA ASP A 386 -9.93 -0.11 -28.04
C ASP A 386 -8.70 -0.91 -27.58
N PRO A 387 -8.37 -2.04 -28.21
CA PRO A 387 -7.23 -2.88 -27.83
C PRO A 387 -5.84 -2.25 -27.98
N ASN A 388 -5.73 -1.02 -28.49
CA ASN A 388 -4.49 -0.24 -28.38
C ASN A 388 -4.31 0.38 -27.00
N ARG A 389 -5.37 0.39 -26.17
CA ARG A 389 -5.32 0.82 -24.78
C ARG A 389 -5.05 -0.37 -23.89
N VAL A 390 -3.90 -0.37 -23.27
CA VAL A 390 -3.50 -1.38 -22.28
C VAL A 390 -3.14 -0.66 -21.00
N ALA A 391 -3.63 -1.17 -19.89
CA ALA A 391 -3.24 -0.72 -18.55
C ALA A 391 -2.48 -1.84 -17.85
N ILE A 392 -1.44 -1.48 -17.12
CA ILE A 392 -0.70 -2.39 -16.23
C ILE A 392 -0.62 -1.81 -14.84
N GLY A 393 -0.72 -2.69 -13.86
CA GLY A 393 -0.45 -2.42 -12.45
C GLY A 393 0.84 -3.09 -12.03
N THR A 394 1.62 -2.38 -11.23
CA THR A 394 2.90 -2.88 -10.70
C THR A 394 2.92 -2.77 -9.17
N SER A 395 4.03 -3.13 -8.55
CA SER A 395 4.24 -2.98 -7.11
C SER A 395 4.20 -1.53 -6.59
N GLY A 396 4.07 -0.53 -7.45
CA GLY A 396 4.00 0.87 -7.03
C GLY A 396 3.36 1.83 -8.03
N HIS A 397 3.01 1.35 -9.24
CA HIS A 397 2.59 2.22 -10.33
C HIS A 397 1.36 1.69 -11.07
N VAL A 398 0.67 2.61 -11.73
CA VAL A 398 -0.22 2.30 -12.86
C VAL A 398 0.35 2.96 -14.11
N PHE A 399 0.50 2.20 -15.19
CA PHE A 399 0.86 2.71 -16.49
C PHE A 399 -0.24 2.42 -17.51
N VAL A 400 -0.43 3.35 -18.43
CA VAL A 400 -1.39 3.20 -19.54
C VAL A 400 -0.72 3.54 -20.86
N THR A 401 -0.87 2.65 -21.83
CA THR A 401 -0.57 2.95 -23.25
C THR A 401 -1.86 3.16 -24.03
N LYS A 402 -1.81 4.00 -25.06
CA LYS A 402 -2.91 4.26 -26.01
C LYS A 402 -2.56 3.88 -27.45
N ASN A 403 -1.38 3.33 -27.65
CA ASN A 403 -0.81 3.02 -28.95
C ASN A 403 -0.20 1.61 -29.01
N GLY A 404 -0.77 0.69 -28.24
CA GLY A 404 -0.38 -0.72 -28.23
C GLY A 404 1.02 -1.00 -27.72
N GLY A 405 1.51 -0.17 -26.77
CA GLY A 405 2.80 -0.33 -26.12
C GLY A 405 3.96 0.41 -26.79
N LEU A 406 3.70 1.33 -27.71
CA LEU A 406 4.78 2.17 -28.29
C LEU A 406 5.29 3.20 -27.27
N THR A 407 4.39 3.74 -26.45
CA THR A 407 4.71 4.61 -25.31
C THR A 407 3.79 4.31 -24.14
N TRP A 408 4.27 4.52 -22.93
CA TRP A 408 3.54 4.31 -21.69
C TRP A 408 3.62 5.55 -20.83
N ASP A 409 2.48 6.00 -20.33
CA ASP A 409 2.36 7.11 -19.41
C ASP A 409 2.07 6.56 -18.01
N GLN A 410 2.77 7.03 -16.98
CA GLN A 410 2.39 6.78 -15.60
C GLN A 410 1.07 7.50 -15.28
N ARG A 411 0.28 6.93 -14.34
CA ARG A 411 -1.09 7.36 -14.03
C ARG A 411 -1.37 7.42 -12.54
N TYR A 412 -0.41 7.79 -11.70
CA TYR A 412 -0.58 7.84 -10.25
C TYR A 412 -0.20 9.20 -9.65
N CYS A 413 0.62 9.99 -10.32
CA CYS A 413 1.01 11.33 -9.87
C CYS A 413 1.16 12.30 -11.05
N GLU A 414 1.16 13.60 -10.75
CA GLU A 414 1.49 14.67 -11.69
C GLU A 414 2.74 15.40 -11.24
N MET A 415 3.62 15.70 -12.18
CA MET A 415 4.80 16.53 -11.95
C MET A 415 4.42 18.00 -12.12
N LEU A 416 4.68 18.79 -11.08
CA LEU A 416 4.46 20.22 -11.04
C LEU A 416 5.75 21.00 -11.37
N PRO A 417 5.65 22.31 -11.69
CA PRO A 417 6.82 23.17 -11.84
C PRO A 417 7.74 23.11 -10.60
N GLY A 418 9.05 23.12 -10.83
CA GLY A 418 10.05 23.03 -9.77
C GLY A 418 10.38 21.61 -9.30
N GLY A 419 9.85 20.56 -9.98
CA GLY A 419 10.15 19.17 -9.63
C GLY A 419 9.36 18.64 -8.43
N ARG A 420 8.28 19.31 -8.05
CA ARG A 420 7.32 18.82 -7.07
C ARG A 420 6.30 17.90 -7.70
N PHE A 421 5.59 17.13 -6.89
CA PHE A 421 4.59 16.17 -7.33
C PHE A 421 3.29 16.35 -6.56
N THR A 422 2.18 16.03 -7.20
CA THR A 422 0.87 15.88 -6.56
C THR A 422 0.24 14.56 -6.96
N GLY A 423 -0.59 13.98 -6.09
CA GLY A 423 -1.32 12.76 -6.38
C GLY A 423 -2.49 13.01 -7.33
N THR A 424 -2.86 11.97 -8.06
CA THR A 424 -4.04 11.94 -8.94
C THR A 424 -5.26 11.32 -8.29
N GLY A 425 -5.20 11.05 -6.97
CA GLY A 425 -6.24 10.36 -6.20
C GLY A 425 -6.02 8.85 -6.06
N LEU A 426 -4.95 8.30 -6.64
CA LEU A 426 -4.55 6.90 -6.46
C LEU A 426 -3.55 6.80 -5.29
N GLU A 427 -4.03 7.02 -4.10
CA GLU A 427 -3.23 6.88 -2.88
C GLU A 427 -3.27 5.42 -2.43
N THR A 428 -2.17 4.69 -2.59
CA THR A 428 -2.11 3.23 -2.37
C THR A 428 -1.03 2.83 -1.37
N THR A 429 -0.33 3.79 -0.75
CA THR A 429 0.78 3.50 0.16
C THR A 429 0.46 3.78 1.62
N CYS A 430 1.24 3.15 2.51
CA CYS A 430 1.10 3.23 3.96
C CYS A 430 2.04 4.30 4.53
N PRO A 431 1.54 5.44 4.99
CA PRO A 431 2.35 6.36 5.80
C PRO A 431 2.57 5.78 7.19
N ASN A 432 3.82 5.71 7.62
CA ASN A 432 4.18 5.36 8.99
C ASN A 432 3.73 6.44 9.96
N THR A 433 3.98 7.71 9.62
CA THR A 433 3.54 8.86 10.40
C THR A 433 3.61 10.15 9.58
N VAL A 434 2.93 11.18 10.05
CA VAL A 434 3.12 12.57 9.58
C VAL A 434 3.56 13.42 10.76
N ILE A 435 4.59 14.22 10.56
CA ILE A 435 5.11 15.14 11.57
C ILE A 435 4.87 16.56 11.08
N PRO A 436 3.85 17.29 11.61
CA PRO A 436 3.71 18.70 11.36
C PRO A 436 4.91 19.46 11.91
N SER A 437 5.40 20.48 11.17
CA SER A 437 6.46 21.35 11.67
C SER A 437 6.00 22.15 12.89
N ASP A 438 6.82 22.21 13.91
CA ASP A 438 6.62 23.09 15.06
C ASP A 438 6.98 24.55 14.74
N SER A 439 7.65 24.79 13.62
CA SER A 439 8.26 26.10 13.28
C SER A 439 7.58 26.79 12.10
N TYR A 440 7.07 26.03 11.14
CA TYR A 440 6.52 26.58 9.91
C TYR A 440 5.05 26.16 9.71
N PRO A 441 4.13 27.14 9.60
CA PRO A 441 2.76 26.86 9.14
C PRO A 441 2.76 26.13 7.80
N HIS A 442 1.77 25.29 7.57
CA HIS A 442 1.55 24.56 6.31
C HIS A 442 2.64 23.54 5.94
N LYS A 443 3.71 23.42 6.74
CA LYS A 443 4.78 22.44 6.51
C LYS A 443 4.58 21.19 7.34
N ALA A 444 4.77 20.04 6.70
CA ALA A 444 4.79 18.73 7.36
C ALA A 444 5.73 17.76 6.63
N PHE A 445 6.23 16.80 7.40
CA PHE A 445 7.09 15.71 6.96
C PHE A 445 6.25 14.44 6.93
N TYR A 446 6.18 13.81 5.76
CA TYR A 446 5.38 12.61 5.51
C TYR A 446 6.31 11.42 5.40
N CYS A 447 6.28 10.56 6.40
CA CYS A 447 7.13 9.37 6.49
C CYS A 447 6.38 8.16 5.95
N TYR A 448 6.78 7.66 4.80
CA TYR A 448 6.13 6.55 4.13
C TYR A 448 6.96 5.27 4.20
N ALA A 449 6.27 4.12 4.21
CA ALA A 449 6.81 2.89 3.70
C ALA A 449 7.00 3.00 2.18
N ASP A 450 8.00 2.32 1.64
CA ASP A 450 8.26 2.11 0.21
C ASP A 450 8.67 3.34 -0.62
N ILE A 451 8.21 4.54 -0.29
CA ILE A 451 8.56 5.78 -1.01
C ILE A 451 9.41 6.76 -0.19
N GLY A 452 9.60 6.49 1.11
CA GLY A 452 10.50 7.22 1.98
C GLY A 452 9.95 8.53 2.53
N LEU A 453 10.81 9.55 2.64
CA LEU A 453 10.46 10.84 3.21
C LEU A 453 10.01 11.83 2.14
N LEU A 454 8.81 12.39 2.31
CA LEU A 454 8.29 13.49 1.52
C LEU A 454 8.10 14.73 2.39
N ILE A 455 8.34 15.90 1.83
CA ILE A 455 8.14 17.20 2.47
C ILE A 455 7.07 17.97 1.69
N SER A 456 6.08 18.50 2.40
CA SER A 456 5.12 19.47 1.87
C SER A 456 5.16 20.72 2.71
N ASP A 457 5.03 21.90 2.09
CA ASP A 457 4.96 23.21 2.71
C ASP A 457 3.67 23.98 2.32
N ASP A 458 2.68 23.25 1.83
CA ASP A 458 1.43 23.79 1.30
C ASP A 458 0.20 22.95 1.73
N ASP A 459 0.24 22.35 2.92
CA ASP A 459 -0.79 21.47 3.50
C ASP A 459 -1.02 20.20 2.67
N GLY A 460 0.03 19.63 2.09
CA GLY A 460 -0.07 18.38 1.33
C GLY A 460 -0.71 18.52 -0.05
N LYS A 461 -0.71 19.72 -0.64
CA LYS A 461 -1.15 19.91 -2.04
C LYS A 461 -0.07 19.48 -3.01
N SER A 462 1.20 19.62 -2.64
CA SER A 462 2.33 19.13 -3.40
C SER A 462 3.47 18.66 -2.50
N PHE A 463 4.33 17.81 -3.06
CA PHE A 463 5.38 17.10 -2.34
C PHE A 463 6.71 17.18 -3.04
N GLU A 464 7.79 17.24 -2.25
CA GLU A 464 9.16 17.02 -2.68
C GLU A 464 9.70 15.77 -1.98
N ARG A 465 10.39 14.90 -2.71
CA ARG A 465 11.04 13.74 -2.14
C ARG A 465 12.39 14.12 -1.54
N SER A 466 12.60 13.77 -0.28
CA SER A 466 13.79 14.12 0.51
C SER A 466 14.59 12.87 0.84
N TYR A 467 15.69 12.61 0.08
CA TYR A 467 16.42 11.34 0.18
C TYR A 467 17.93 11.42 -0.09
N LYS A 468 18.43 12.54 -0.64
CA LYS A 468 19.83 12.65 -1.08
C LYS A 468 20.81 12.46 0.07
N GLY A 469 21.61 11.40 0.03
CA GLY A 469 22.56 11.03 1.07
C GLY A 469 22.04 10.08 2.14
N MET A 470 20.76 9.66 2.08
CA MET A 470 20.21 8.57 2.90
C MET A 470 20.68 7.22 2.36
N LYS A 471 21.02 6.30 3.27
CA LYS A 471 21.34 4.90 2.93
C LYS A 471 20.09 4.10 2.58
N TYR A 472 19.00 4.33 3.35
CA TYR A 472 17.72 3.65 3.19
C TYR A 472 16.63 4.65 2.76
N ALA A 473 16.63 5.01 1.48
CA ALA A 473 15.75 6.07 0.96
C ALA A 473 14.30 5.64 0.70
N GLY A 474 14.01 4.33 0.73
CA GLY A 474 12.69 3.78 0.45
C GLY A 474 11.73 3.80 1.65
N ASN A 475 12.23 3.82 2.88
CA ASN A 475 11.39 3.83 4.07
C ASN A 475 11.84 4.88 5.07
N CYS A 476 10.89 5.68 5.56
CA CYS A 476 11.07 6.60 6.66
C CYS A 476 10.08 6.28 7.78
N PHE A 477 10.57 6.15 9.01
CA PHE A 477 9.73 5.80 10.17
C PHE A 477 9.32 7.03 10.96
N THR A 478 10.20 8.02 11.11
CA THR A 478 9.92 9.27 11.81
C THR A 478 10.91 10.36 11.41
N VAL A 479 10.51 11.62 11.63
CA VAL A 479 11.37 12.81 11.49
C VAL A 479 11.28 13.63 12.76
N LEU A 480 12.38 14.23 13.16
CA LEU A 480 12.49 15.15 14.27
C LEU A 480 13.03 16.50 13.77
N GLU A 481 12.32 17.61 14.05
CA GLU A 481 12.75 18.98 13.76
C GLU A 481 13.36 19.61 15.02
N ASP A 482 14.49 20.33 14.90
CA ASP A 482 14.98 21.19 15.98
C ASP A 482 14.23 22.53 15.95
N PRO A 483 13.32 22.82 16.88
CA PRO A 483 12.53 24.05 16.86
C PRO A 483 13.39 25.31 17.04
N SER A 484 14.63 25.19 17.55
CA SER A 484 15.58 26.32 17.65
C SER A 484 16.39 26.53 16.38
N ARG A 485 16.46 25.53 15.50
CA ARG A 485 17.12 25.53 14.19
C ARG A 485 16.31 24.69 13.20
N PRO A 486 15.20 25.21 12.68
CA PRO A 486 14.25 24.40 11.90
C PRO A 486 14.81 23.77 10.61
N SER A 487 15.96 24.21 10.13
CA SER A 487 16.67 23.53 9.04
C SER A 487 17.45 22.30 9.50
N THR A 488 17.57 22.06 10.82
CA THR A 488 18.21 20.85 11.36
C THR A 488 17.14 19.81 11.63
N LEU A 489 17.27 18.68 10.93
CA LEU A 489 16.34 17.57 10.99
C LEU A 489 17.09 16.27 11.28
N TRP A 490 16.44 15.32 11.93
CA TRP A 490 16.87 13.94 12.03
C TRP A 490 15.75 13.06 11.48
N ALA A 491 16.08 12.10 10.63
CA ALA A 491 15.15 11.13 10.07
C ALA A 491 15.60 9.71 10.39
N ALA A 492 14.69 8.87 10.85
CA ALA A 492 14.96 7.44 11.01
C ALA A 492 14.49 6.70 9.76
N THR A 493 15.40 5.99 9.11
CA THR A 493 15.18 5.25 7.87
C THR A 493 15.60 3.78 8.02
N GLY A 494 15.18 2.90 7.10
CA GLY A 494 15.51 1.48 7.17
C GLY A 494 14.80 0.63 6.12
N TRP A 495 14.90 -0.70 6.28
CA TRP A 495 14.09 -1.66 5.53
C TRP A 495 12.83 -2.03 6.32
N TRP A 496 11.73 -2.29 5.64
CA TRP A 496 10.47 -2.66 6.29
C TRP A 496 10.46 -4.14 6.75
N ASP A 497 11.15 -5.02 6.03
CA ASP A 497 11.17 -6.48 6.22
C ASP A 497 12.44 -7.00 6.92
N HIS A 498 13.42 -6.14 7.13
CA HIS A 498 14.70 -6.49 7.76
C HIS A 498 14.93 -5.55 8.95
N ASN A 499 15.45 -6.09 10.04
CA ASN A 499 15.82 -5.30 11.21
C ASN A 499 17.07 -4.43 10.93
N ALA A 500 17.05 -3.69 9.82
CA ALA A 500 18.10 -2.80 9.41
C ALA A 500 17.59 -1.36 9.31
N GLY A 501 18.33 -0.43 9.90
CA GLY A 501 17.98 0.99 9.87
C GLY A 501 19.11 1.88 10.33
N ASP A 502 18.92 3.18 10.12
CA ASP A 502 19.84 4.22 10.54
C ASP A 502 19.09 5.50 10.94
N ILE A 503 19.83 6.44 11.53
CA ILE A 503 19.39 7.80 11.73
C ILE A 503 20.23 8.72 10.85
N CYS A 504 19.58 9.47 9.99
CA CYS A 504 20.18 10.49 9.14
C CYS A 504 19.95 11.89 9.72
N MET A 505 20.87 12.81 9.50
CA MET A 505 20.76 14.22 9.87
C MET A 505 20.88 15.13 8.65
N SER A 506 20.01 16.12 8.57
CA SER A 506 20.08 17.25 7.64
C SER A 506 20.32 18.55 8.40
N VAL A 507 20.99 19.52 7.77
CA VAL A 507 21.15 20.90 8.29
C VAL A 507 20.63 21.94 7.30
N ASP A 508 20.06 21.49 6.20
CA ASP A 508 19.56 22.31 5.08
C ASP A 508 18.04 22.10 4.81
N GLY A 509 17.31 21.68 5.84
CA GLY A 509 15.86 21.51 5.76
C GLY A 509 15.41 20.26 5.01
N GLY A 510 16.28 19.27 4.86
CA GLY A 510 15.99 18.02 4.19
C GLY A 510 16.46 17.94 2.74
N ALA A 511 17.20 18.95 2.25
CA ALA A 511 17.75 18.92 0.89
C ALA A 511 18.85 17.85 0.74
N THR A 512 19.69 17.70 1.78
CA THR A 512 20.72 16.65 1.85
C THR A 512 20.81 16.05 3.25
N TRP A 513 21.28 14.80 3.31
CA TRP A 513 21.35 14.01 4.52
C TRP A 513 22.73 13.34 4.68
N ARG A 514 23.10 13.08 5.93
CA ARG A 514 24.24 12.23 6.29
C ARG A 514 23.84 11.27 7.40
N VAL A 515 24.32 10.05 7.37
CA VAL A 515 24.11 9.07 8.45
C VAL A 515 24.83 9.54 9.71
N VAL A 516 24.13 9.48 10.85
CA VAL A 516 24.64 9.86 12.18
C VAL A 516 24.32 8.80 13.25
N GLY A 517 23.44 7.84 12.97
CA GLY A 517 23.12 6.72 13.85
C GLY A 517 23.17 5.41 13.09
N ASP A 518 24.26 4.67 13.28
CA ASP A 518 24.51 3.35 12.71
C ASP A 518 25.39 2.53 13.67
N PRO A 519 25.72 1.26 13.39
CA PRO A 519 26.61 0.46 14.23
C PRO A 519 27.99 1.07 14.48
N ASN A 520 28.52 1.87 13.56
CA ASN A 520 29.82 2.53 13.74
C ASN A 520 29.77 3.69 14.75
N THR A 521 28.58 4.23 14.99
CA THR A 521 28.34 5.32 15.95
C THR A 521 27.81 4.81 17.30
N GLY A 522 27.61 3.50 17.44
CA GLY A 522 27.13 2.85 18.66
C GLY A 522 25.62 2.59 18.69
N LEU A 523 24.88 2.93 17.62
CA LEU A 523 23.48 2.55 17.46
C LEU A 523 23.43 1.22 16.67
N PRO A 524 22.90 0.12 17.22
CA PRO A 524 22.82 -1.15 16.50
C PRO A 524 21.99 -1.05 15.23
N ASP A 525 22.18 -2.00 14.33
CA ASP A 525 21.33 -2.16 13.16
C ASP A 525 19.92 -2.55 13.61
N GLY A 526 18.92 -1.74 13.26
CA GLY A 526 17.53 -1.91 13.69
C GLY A 526 16.66 -0.71 13.35
N GLN A 527 15.36 -0.94 13.25
CA GLN A 527 14.42 0.14 12.95
C GLN A 527 14.25 1.08 14.14
N THR A 528 14.40 2.36 13.91
CA THR A 528 14.11 3.41 14.89
C THR A 528 12.71 3.98 14.61
N ARG A 529 11.73 3.63 15.44
CA ARG A 529 10.36 4.15 15.27
C ARG A 529 10.07 5.39 16.11
N TYR A 530 10.78 5.57 17.22
CA TYR A 530 10.61 6.71 18.10
C TYR A 530 11.95 7.40 18.31
N LEU A 531 11.98 8.69 18.01
CA LEU A 531 13.12 9.58 18.16
C LEU A 531 12.64 10.87 18.80
N VAL A 532 13.24 11.26 19.93
CA VAL A 532 12.84 12.44 20.69
C VAL A 532 14.01 13.32 21.01
N LEU A 533 13.77 14.63 21.05
CA LEU A 533 14.76 15.68 21.36
C LEU A 533 14.56 16.18 22.78
N ASP A 534 15.62 16.20 23.57
CA ASP A 534 15.63 17.05 24.77
C ASP A 534 15.78 18.51 24.36
N ARG A 535 14.65 19.22 24.39
CA ARG A 535 14.58 20.67 24.01
C ARG A 535 15.38 21.57 24.96
N ARG A 536 15.75 21.11 26.14
CA ARG A 536 16.59 21.83 27.13
C ARG A 536 18.06 21.65 26.87
N SER A 537 18.46 20.67 26.10
CA SER A 537 19.88 20.44 25.76
C SER A 537 20.46 21.60 24.95
N PRO A 538 21.77 21.87 25.07
CA PRO A 538 22.40 22.95 24.33
C PRO A 538 22.23 22.80 22.81
N VAL A 539 21.89 23.90 22.13
CA VAL A 539 21.58 23.90 20.67
C VAL A 539 22.74 23.36 19.81
N ASN A 540 23.97 23.54 20.25
CA ASN A 540 25.16 23.04 19.56
C ASN A 540 25.55 21.58 19.94
N ARG A 541 24.87 20.99 20.92
CA ARG A 541 25.07 19.63 21.41
C ARG A 541 23.72 19.04 21.86
N ARG A 542 22.85 18.78 20.86
CA ARG A 542 21.52 18.27 21.16
C ARG A 542 21.59 16.87 21.75
N THR A 543 20.81 16.66 22.80
CA THR A 543 20.56 15.33 23.34
C THR A 543 19.34 14.74 22.64
N LEU A 544 19.54 13.56 22.08
CA LEU A 544 18.51 12.74 21.41
C LEU A 544 18.35 11.44 22.16
N VAL A 545 17.14 10.94 22.22
CA VAL A 545 16.85 9.56 22.67
C VAL A 545 16.08 8.84 21.57
N ALA A 546 16.52 7.64 21.24
CA ALA A 546 15.96 6.82 20.18
C ALA A 546 15.63 5.42 20.67
N THR A 547 14.58 4.82 20.12
CA THR A 547 14.38 3.37 20.24
C THR A 547 15.04 2.68 19.06
N CYS A 548 15.62 1.50 19.30
CA CYS A 548 16.11 0.61 18.25
C CYS A 548 15.42 -0.73 18.42
N GLU A 549 14.59 -1.11 17.45
CA GLU A 549 13.79 -2.33 17.51
C GLU A 549 14.70 -3.56 17.70
N GLY A 550 14.34 -4.44 18.61
CA GLY A 550 15.18 -5.58 19.01
C GLY A 550 16.30 -5.27 20.02
N HIS A 551 16.65 -4.00 20.24
CA HIS A 551 17.82 -3.59 21.03
C HIS A 551 17.52 -2.63 22.18
N GLY A 552 16.32 -1.98 22.19
CA GLY A 552 15.89 -1.08 23.27
C GLY A 552 16.17 0.39 23.01
N ILE A 553 16.76 1.10 23.98
CA ILE A 553 16.83 2.55 24.01
C ILE A 553 18.26 3.05 24.01
N TYR A 554 18.52 4.07 23.21
CA TYR A 554 19.83 4.69 23.02
C TYR A 554 19.76 6.21 23.19
N GLU A 555 20.79 6.78 23.79
CA GLU A 555 20.97 8.22 23.99
C GLU A 555 22.18 8.72 23.20
N SER A 556 22.02 9.87 22.55
CA SER A 556 23.13 10.67 22.01
C SER A 556 23.17 12.02 22.72
N LYS A 557 24.37 12.49 23.12
CA LYS A 557 24.58 13.81 23.75
C LYS A 557 25.32 14.80 22.84
N ASP A 558 25.46 14.48 21.57
CA ASP A 558 26.26 15.23 20.60
C ASP A 558 25.55 15.41 19.24
N GLY A 559 24.21 15.34 19.26
CA GLY A 559 23.38 15.55 18.07
C GLY A 559 23.32 14.35 17.12
N GLY A 560 23.58 13.15 17.64
CA GLY A 560 23.51 11.91 16.89
C GLY A 560 24.88 11.35 16.47
N VAL A 561 25.98 12.04 16.78
CA VAL A 561 27.32 11.61 16.34
C VAL A 561 27.79 10.34 17.05
N SER A 562 27.42 10.17 18.31
CA SER A 562 27.67 8.93 19.06
C SER A 562 26.46 8.53 19.89
N TRP A 563 26.25 7.22 20.06
CA TRP A 563 25.11 6.65 20.75
C TRP A 563 25.54 5.68 21.85
N LYS A 564 24.80 5.70 22.95
CA LYS A 564 25.00 4.83 24.10
C LYS A 564 23.69 4.17 24.51
N CYS A 565 23.71 2.85 24.71
CA CYS A 565 22.59 2.12 25.30
C CYS A 565 22.26 2.62 26.71
N ILE A 566 20.97 2.85 26.96
CA ILE A 566 20.42 3.27 28.27
C ILE A 566 19.31 2.34 28.75
N ASN A 567 19.37 1.06 28.38
CA ASN A 567 18.36 0.06 28.77
C ASN A 567 18.32 -0.21 30.30
N GLY A 568 19.45 0.00 31.00
CA GLY A 568 19.54 -0.28 32.42
C GLY A 568 19.07 -1.70 32.76
N ASN A 569 18.02 -1.76 33.59
CA ASN A 569 17.37 -3.01 34.03
C ASN A 569 16.05 -3.31 33.30
N LEU A 570 15.78 -2.71 32.12
CA LEU A 570 14.61 -3.06 31.31
C LEU A 570 14.62 -4.54 30.91
N PRO A 571 13.44 -5.19 30.85
CA PRO A 571 13.32 -6.56 30.36
C PRO A 571 13.78 -6.68 28.90
N ALA A 572 14.68 -7.61 28.61
CA ALA A 572 15.27 -7.73 27.26
C ALA A 572 14.22 -8.09 26.20
N GLU A 573 13.27 -8.97 26.51
CA GLU A 573 12.20 -9.36 25.59
C GLU A 573 11.28 -8.19 25.25
N ALA A 574 10.89 -7.40 26.26
CA ALA A 574 10.03 -6.23 26.06
C ALA A 574 10.73 -5.13 25.24
N CYS A 575 12.06 -5.01 25.30
CA CYS A 575 12.84 -4.08 24.49
C CYS A 575 12.75 -4.36 22.98
N ARG A 576 12.24 -5.52 22.58
CA ARG A 576 12.03 -5.86 21.17
C ARG A 576 10.87 -5.07 20.54
N MET A 577 9.90 -4.61 21.36
CA MET A 577 8.69 -3.95 20.86
C MET A 577 8.44 -2.59 21.52
N PRO A 578 9.29 -1.58 21.26
CA PRO A 578 9.03 -0.22 21.73
C PRO A 578 7.79 0.35 21.03
N ARG A 579 6.88 0.96 21.83
CA ARG A 579 5.58 1.48 21.38
C ARG A 579 5.37 2.96 21.72
N GLY A 580 6.37 3.62 22.24
CA GLY A 580 6.31 5.06 22.50
C GLY A 580 7.44 5.49 23.43
N LEU A 581 7.92 6.71 23.25
CA LEU A 581 9.04 7.29 23.97
C LEU A 581 8.76 8.76 24.26
N LEU A 582 8.86 9.19 25.52
CA LEU A 582 8.59 10.56 25.94
C LEU A 582 9.71 11.07 26.85
N ILE A 583 10.15 12.31 26.65
CA ILE A 583 11.00 13.04 27.59
C ILE A 583 10.16 14.12 28.29
N ASN A 584 10.26 14.22 29.59
CA ASN A 584 9.58 15.30 30.33
C ASN A 584 10.20 16.65 29.97
N PRO A 585 9.43 17.59 29.38
CA PRO A 585 9.96 18.87 28.94
C PRO A 585 10.46 19.77 30.09
N SER A 586 10.08 19.47 31.34
CA SER A 586 10.53 20.21 32.52
C SER A 586 11.68 19.51 33.27
N ASN A 587 11.93 18.21 33.00
CA ASN A 587 13.00 17.43 33.61
C ASN A 587 13.51 16.36 32.64
N SER A 588 14.60 16.66 31.94
CA SER A 588 15.18 15.80 30.90
C SER A 588 15.63 14.42 31.40
N ASN A 589 15.88 14.26 32.72
CA ASN A 589 16.25 12.96 33.31
C ASN A 589 15.03 12.03 33.45
N ARG A 590 13.81 12.57 33.37
CA ARG A 590 12.58 11.80 33.42
C ARG A 590 12.17 11.41 32.00
N ILE A 591 12.31 10.12 31.70
CA ILE A 591 11.97 9.54 30.41
C ILE A 591 10.94 8.42 30.66
N LEU A 592 9.91 8.36 29.82
CA LEU A 592 8.94 7.27 29.81
C LEU A 592 9.07 6.48 28.51
N ILE A 593 8.98 5.15 28.62
CA ILE A 593 8.85 4.24 27.50
C ILE A 593 7.66 3.32 27.66
N ALA A 594 6.89 3.14 26.61
CA ALA A 594 5.91 2.08 26.48
C ALA A 594 6.52 0.91 25.71
N LEU A 595 6.40 -0.28 26.26
CA LEU A 595 6.86 -1.54 25.67
C LEU A 595 5.64 -2.43 25.43
N GLY A 596 5.47 -2.92 24.19
CA GLY A 596 4.40 -3.83 23.79
C GLY A 596 4.70 -5.29 24.11
N GLY A 597 3.82 -6.19 23.67
CA GLY A 597 3.89 -7.62 23.93
C GLY A 597 3.00 -8.03 25.11
N PHE A 598 3.20 -9.23 25.66
CA PHE A 598 2.44 -9.73 26.78
C PHE A 598 3.06 -9.34 28.13
N PRO A 599 2.27 -9.30 29.23
CA PRO A 599 2.76 -8.98 30.56
C PRO A 599 3.89 -9.87 31.07
N GLU A 600 3.88 -11.16 30.73
CA GLU A 600 4.92 -12.13 31.05
C GLU A 600 6.25 -11.85 30.36
N ASP A 601 6.24 -11.22 29.19
CA ASP A 601 7.43 -10.76 28.46
C ASP A 601 7.96 -9.43 29.03
N GLY A 602 7.25 -8.84 29.98
CA GLY A 602 7.59 -7.57 30.61
C GLY A 602 6.98 -6.35 29.92
N SER A 603 5.93 -6.52 29.11
CA SER A 603 5.21 -5.36 28.53
C SER A 603 4.74 -4.40 29.62
N GLY A 604 4.63 -3.11 29.31
CA GLY A 604 4.20 -2.09 30.23
C GLY A 604 4.79 -0.72 29.96
N VAL A 605 4.51 0.22 30.85
CA VAL A 605 5.11 1.56 30.84
C VAL A 605 6.21 1.61 31.90
N TYR A 606 7.38 2.08 31.51
CA TYR A 606 8.53 2.22 32.38
C TYR A 606 9.00 3.68 32.45
N GLU A 607 9.51 4.04 33.58
CA GLU A 607 10.05 5.36 33.88
C GLU A 607 11.50 5.25 34.34
N THR A 608 12.34 6.15 33.87
CA THR A 608 13.62 6.49 34.49
C THR A 608 13.61 7.94 34.99
N THR A 609 14.31 8.22 36.10
CA THR A 609 14.59 9.56 36.63
C THR A 609 16.08 9.84 36.73
N ASP A 610 16.91 8.87 36.34
CA ASP A 610 18.36 8.89 36.38
C ASP A 610 19.00 8.70 34.98
N ASN A 611 18.24 9.10 33.95
CA ASN A 611 18.67 9.06 32.56
C ASN A 611 19.02 7.66 32.05
N GLY A 612 18.18 6.67 32.39
CA GLY A 612 18.26 5.29 31.89
C GLY A 612 19.27 4.39 32.61
N VAL A 613 19.81 4.83 33.76
CA VAL A 613 20.62 3.93 34.60
C VAL A 613 19.74 2.89 35.26
N THR A 614 18.60 3.33 35.78
CA THR A 614 17.56 2.43 36.31
C THR A 614 16.19 2.79 35.77
N TRP A 615 15.36 1.76 35.57
CA TRP A 615 13.98 1.86 35.13
C TRP A 615 13.04 1.20 36.11
N SER A 616 11.94 1.85 36.41
CA SER A 616 10.86 1.33 37.26
C SER A 616 9.61 1.14 36.41
N LYS A 617 9.00 -0.04 36.48
CA LYS A 617 7.68 -0.29 35.88
C LYS A 617 6.66 0.53 36.65
N LEU A 618 5.89 1.37 35.97
CA LEU A 618 4.82 2.12 36.59
C LEU A 618 3.72 1.17 37.07
N ASN A 619 3.19 1.47 38.27
CA ASN A 619 2.21 0.58 38.96
C ASN A 619 0.88 0.62 38.17
N ILE A 620 0.75 -0.29 37.26
CA ILE A 620 -0.45 -0.49 36.47
C ILE A 620 -1.19 -1.64 37.13
N ARG A 621 -2.29 -1.34 37.84
CA ARG A 621 -3.10 -2.37 38.52
C ARG A 621 -3.75 -3.33 37.52
N ASN A 622 -3.84 -2.95 36.26
CA ASN A 622 -4.31 -3.81 35.20
C ASN A 622 -3.10 -4.26 34.37
N GLU A 623 -3.00 -5.53 34.11
CA GLU A 623 -2.05 -6.04 33.14
C GLU A 623 -2.56 -5.67 31.76
N PHE A 624 -1.71 -4.97 30.99
CA PHE A 624 -2.01 -4.61 29.60
C PHE A 624 -1.15 -5.48 28.70
N ALA A 625 -1.79 -6.09 27.72
CA ALA A 625 -1.10 -6.63 26.57
C ALA A 625 -1.22 -5.64 25.39
N ASP A 626 -0.30 -5.74 24.47
CA ASP A 626 -0.25 -5.00 23.22
C ASP A 626 -0.51 -3.48 23.33
N ILE A 627 0.27 -2.83 24.20
CA ILE A 627 0.33 -1.36 24.21
C ILE A 627 0.79 -0.89 22.83
N ARG A 628 0.03 0.01 22.21
CA ARG A 628 0.30 0.53 20.86
C ARG A 628 0.91 1.92 20.86
N CYS A 629 0.60 2.73 21.86
CA CYS A 629 1.10 4.10 21.95
C CYS A 629 1.06 4.63 23.39
N ILE A 630 1.86 5.66 23.66
CA ILE A 630 1.78 6.50 24.84
C ILE A 630 1.89 7.97 24.43
N THR A 631 1.09 8.83 25.05
CA THR A 631 1.19 10.28 24.89
C THR A 631 1.01 11.00 26.23
N ALA A 632 1.59 12.20 26.34
CA ALA A 632 1.48 13.04 27.53
C ALA A 632 0.88 14.39 27.17
N SER A 633 0.11 14.96 28.09
CA SER A 633 -0.37 16.32 27.92
C SER A 633 0.82 17.31 27.84
N PRO A 634 0.89 18.15 26.83
CA PRO A 634 1.98 19.09 26.66
C PRO A 634 2.06 20.15 27.79
N ARG A 635 0.96 20.36 28.52
CA ARG A 635 0.88 21.31 29.63
C ARG A 635 1.04 20.65 31.00
N ASN A 636 0.88 19.34 31.10
CA ASN A 636 1.00 18.60 32.35
C ASN A 636 1.48 17.16 32.10
N PHE A 637 2.77 16.93 32.21
CA PHE A 637 3.39 15.63 31.96
C PHE A 637 2.92 14.53 32.92
N SER A 638 2.17 14.84 33.97
CA SER A 638 1.51 13.81 34.82
C SER A 638 0.18 13.30 34.25
N SER A 639 -0.36 13.99 33.23
CA SER A 639 -1.54 13.52 32.52
C SER A 639 -1.12 12.72 31.29
N LEU A 640 -1.23 11.39 31.38
CA LEU A 640 -0.79 10.45 30.37
C LEU A 640 -1.99 9.68 29.79
N TYR A 641 -1.85 9.25 28.53
CA TYR A 641 -2.76 8.33 27.90
C TYR A 641 -1.97 7.22 27.20
N ILE A 642 -2.47 5.98 27.29
CA ILE A 642 -2.00 4.84 26.50
C ILE A 642 -3.17 4.29 25.68
N GLY A 643 -2.85 3.80 24.48
CA GLY A 643 -3.74 3.01 23.65
C GLY A 643 -3.28 1.56 23.64
N CYS A 644 -4.22 0.64 23.82
CA CYS A 644 -3.98 -0.79 23.79
C CYS A 644 -4.93 -1.47 22.80
N GLN A 645 -4.46 -2.51 22.12
CA GLN A 645 -5.32 -3.43 21.40
C GLN A 645 -5.68 -4.63 22.27
N GLU A 646 -6.84 -5.25 21.98
CA GLU A 646 -7.20 -6.54 22.58
C GLU A 646 -6.13 -7.59 22.23
N SER A 647 -5.80 -8.43 23.17
CA SER A 647 -4.89 -9.54 22.93
C SER A 647 -5.30 -10.75 23.76
N TYR A 648 -5.20 -11.93 23.14
CA TYR A 648 -5.49 -13.20 23.79
C TYR A 648 -4.21 -14.03 23.91
N ASP A 649 -3.79 -14.28 25.14
CA ASP A 649 -2.67 -15.20 25.40
C ASP A 649 -3.14 -16.66 25.31
N GLN A 650 -2.64 -17.37 24.32
CA GLN A 650 -2.93 -18.78 24.08
C GLN A 650 -2.43 -19.69 25.21
N THR A 651 -1.39 -19.28 25.93
CA THR A 651 -0.74 -20.08 26.98
C THR A 651 -1.50 -19.97 28.32
N SER A 652 -1.73 -18.75 28.77
CA SER A 652 -2.45 -18.49 30.04
C SER A 652 -3.96 -18.55 29.89
N LYS A 653 -4.50 -18.57 28.62
CA LYS A 653 -5.94 -18.47 28.32
C LYS A 653 -6.57 -17.19 28.86
N THR A 654 -5.81 -16.09 28.86
CA THR A 654 -6.24 -14.81 29.41
C THR A 654 -6.53 -13.82 28.28
N ASP A 655 -7.70 -13.16 28.38
CA ASP A 655 -8.06 -12.02 27.52
C ASP A 655 -7.57 -10.73 28.18
N TYR A 656 -6.82 -9.93 27.42
CA TYR A 656 -6.39 -8.59 27.80
C TYR A 656 -7.20 -7.55 27.02
N PRO A 657 -7.94 -6.66 27.69
CA PRO A 657 -8.83 -5.73 27.02
C PRO A 657 -8.06 -4.63 26.27
N GLY A 658 -8.55 -4.27 25.10
CA GLY A 658 -8.16 -3.07 24.38
C GLY A 658 -8.81 -1.81 24.95
N GLY A 659 -8.28 -0.64 24.59
CA GLY A 659 -8.88 0.63 24.94
C GLY A 659 -7.91 1.78 25.15
N VAL A 660 -8.49 2.92 25.53
CA VAL A 660 -7.74 4.10 25.95
C VAL A 660 -7.73 4.19 27.46
N PHE A 661 -6.54 4.17 28.06
CA PHE A 661 -6.35 4.32 29.49
C PHE A 661 -5.71 5.68 29.79
N LYS A 662 -6.17 6.33 30.86
CA LYS A 662 -5.71 7.63 31.31
C LYS A 662 -5.10 7.55 32.70
N SER A 663 -3.97 8.20 32.90
CA SER A 663 -3.39 8.55 34.20
C SER A 663 -3.44 10.06 34.43
N THR A 664 -3.58 10.50 35.68
CA THR A 664 -3.50 11.91 36.10
C THR A 664 -2.42 12.16 37.15
N ASP A 665 -1.72 11.12 37.56
CA ASP A 665 -0.71 11.09 38.61
C ASP A 665 0.69 10.68 38.12
N GLY A 666 0.90 10.77 36.80
CA GLY A 666 2.20 10.47 36.17
C GLY A 666 2.44 8.99 35.93
N GLY A 667 1.38 8.16 35.90
CA GLY A 667 1.43 6.74 35.62
C GLY A 667 1.38 5.84 36.86
N GLU A 668 1.18 6.40 38.06
CA GLU A 668 1.03 5.63 39.27
C GLU A 668 -0.30 4.84 39.31
N SER A 669 -1.35 5.44 38.71
CA SER A 669 -2.64 4.77 38.53
C SER A 669 -3.24 5.05 37.16
N TRP A 670 -4.03 4.10 36.66
CA TRP A 670 -4.65 4.17 35.34
C TRP A 670 -6.13 3.84 35.41
N ARG A 671 -6.91 4.51 34.58
CA ARG A 671 -8.34 4.30 34.44
C ARG A 671 -8.72 4.13 32.97
N LEU A 672 -9.49 3.11 32.63
CA LEU A 672 -10.07 2.93 31.30
C LEU A 672 -11.05 4.08 31.03
N THR A 673 -10.90 4.74 29.87
CA THR A 673 -11.75 5.87 29.43
C THR A 673 -12.52 5.54 28.16
N LEU A 674 -12.02 4.62 27.35
CA LEU A 674 -12.67 4.07 26.18
C LEU A 674 -12.37 2.57 26.14
N SER A 675 -13.39 1.73 26.17
CA SER A 675 -13.26 0.30 25.91
C SER A 675 -13.37 0.07 24.42
N ASP A 676 -12.31 -0.40 23.80
CA ASP A 676 -12.25 -0.66 22.37
C ASP A 676 -11.04 -1.53 22.02
N ASP A 677 -11.29 -2.57 21.25
CA ASP A 677 -10.31 -3.63 21.00
C ASP A 677 -9.27 -3.27 19.92
N THR A 678 -9.42 -2.11 19.25
CA THR A 678 -8.67 -1.78 18.03
C THR A 678 -7.88 -0.46 18.10
N ILE A 679 -7.57 0.05 19.30
CA ILE A 679 -6.85 1.33 19.44
C ILE A 679 -5.42 1.22 18.94
N SER A 680 -5.08 2.04 17.94
CA SER A 680 -3.76 2.12 17.31
C SER A 680 -2.95 3.34 17.76
N SER A 681 -3.61 4.48 17.96
CA SER A 681 -2.95 5.75 18.29
C SER A 681 -3.84 6.63 19.17
N VAL A 682 -3.21 7.42 20.04
CA VAL A 682 -3.88 8.44 20.84
C VAL A 682 -3.08 9.74 20.76
N ALA A 683 -3.76 10.85 20.47
CA ALA A 683 -3.15 12.18 20.42
C ALA A 683 -3.95 13.19 21.27
N ILE A 684 -3.26 14.22 21.74
CA ILE A 684 -3.84 15.29 22.56
C ILE A 684 -3.72 16.61 21.78
N ASP A 685 -4.80 17.39 21.72
CA ASP A 685 -4.73 18.72 21.13
C ASP A 685 -3.81 19.62 21.99
N PRO A 686 -2.68 20.11 21.45
CA PRO A 686 -1.74 20.92 22.21
C PRO A 686 -2.32 22.28 22.66
N GLN A 687 -3.37 22.74 21.99
CA GLN A 687 -4.04 24.00 22.34
C GLN A 687 -5.13 23.79 23.39
N ASN A 688 -5.82 22.64 23.34
CA ASN A 688 -6.86 22.27 24.30
C ASN A 688 -6.65 20.84 24.82
N PRO A 689 -5.92 20.62 25.92
CA PRO A 689 -5.65 19.29 26.46
C PRO A 689 -6.87 18.48 26.94
N GLN A 690 -8.08 19.06 26.90
CA GLN A 690 -9.32 18.32 27.10
C GLN A 690 -9.80 17.64 25.80
N THR A 691 -9.28 18.05 24.65
CA THR A 691 -9.56 17.40 23.37
C THR A 691 -8.56 16.28 23.11
N ILE A 692 -9.06 15.05 23.05
CA ILE A 692 -8.29 13.84 22.83
C ILE A 692 -8.80 13.16 21.57
N PHE A 693 -7.90 12.66 20.76
CA PHE A 693 -8.18 11.86 19.57
C PHE A 693 -7.71 10.43 19.80
N ALA A 694 -8.51 9.45 19.38
CA ALA A 694 -8.13 8.04 19.37
C ALA A 694 -8.40 7.47 17.97
N ALA A 695 -7.44 6.73 17.45
CA ALA A 695 -7.55 6.04 16.18
C ALA A 695 -7.72 4.53 16.41
N THR A 696 -8.40 3.91 15.45
CA THR A 696 -8.58 2.46 15.43
C THR A 696 -7.97 1.89 14.17
N ASN A 697 -7.29 0.76 14.30
CA ASN A 697 -6.91 -0.08 13.17
C ASN A 697 -7.11 -1.55 13.54
N ASP A 698 -7.23 -2.38 12.53
CA ASP A 698 -7.34 -3.82 12.70
C ASP A 698 -6.33 -4.51 11.79
N PHE A 699 -5.97 -5.73 12.16
CA PHE A 699 -5.07 -6.52 11.35
C PHE A 699 -5.81 -7.01 10.09
N PRO A 700 -5.37 -6.67 8.87
CA PRO A 700 -6.17 -6.87 7.65
C PRO A 700 -6.24 -8.33 7.15
N TYR A 701 -5.69 -9.31 7.91
CA TYR A 701 -5.53 -10.69 7.46
C TYR A 701 -6.53 -11.67 8.08
N HIS A 702 -7.79 -11.23 8.24
CA HIS A 702 -8.92 -12.07 8.68
C HIS A 702 -10.26 -11.51 8.19
N ASP A 703 -11.32 -12.32 8.29
CA ASP A 703 -12.67 -11.96 7.83
C ASP A 703 -13.40 -10.93 8.71
N ASP A 704 -13.11 -10.92 10.01
CA ASP A 704 -13.85 -10.14 11.03
C ASP A 704 -13.14 -8.81 11.32
N TYR A 705 -13.16 -7.94 10.33
CA TYR A 705 -12.49 -6.64 10.39
C TYR A 705 -13.29 -5.63 11.25
N ALA A 706 -12.64 -5.05 12.26
CA ALA A 706 -13.29 -4.26 13.30
C ALA A 706 -12.89 -2.77 13.37
N ALA A 707 -11.88 -2.29 12.62
CA ALA A 707 -11.50 -0.88 12.62
C ALA A 707 -12.66 0.02 12.15
N TYR A 708 -12.84 1.15 12.82
CA TYR A 708 -13.92 2.09 12.50
C TYR A 708 -13.51 3.57 12.56
N GLY A 709 -12.22 3.87 12.41
CA GLY A 709 -11.71 5.21 12.15
C GLY A 709 -11.28 5.98 13.38
N LEU A 710 -11.69 7.24 13.41
CA LEU A 710 -11.31 8.21 14.43
C LEU A 710 -12.44 8.46 15.44
N LEU A 711 -12.04 8.56 16.70
CA LEU A 711 -12.88 9.03 17.80
C LEU A 711 -12.29 10.30 18.38
N ILE A 712 -13.17 11.20 18.82
CA ILE A 712 -12.81 12.44 19.53
C ILE A 712 -13.50 12.51 20.89
N SER A 713 -12.76 12.93 21.91
CA SER A 713 -13.29 13.36 23.19
C SER A 713 -12.99 14.85 23.37
N LYS A 714 -13.94 15.62 23.90
CA LYS A 714 -13.77 17.06 24.22
C LYS A 714 -13.75 17.33 25.73
N ASP A 715 -13.79 16.29 26.55
CA ASP A 715 -13.89 16.33 28.01
C ASP A 715 -12.82 15.47 28.71
N GLY A 716 -11.66 15.34 28.07
CA GLY A 716 -10.50 14.64 28.61
C GLY A 716 -10.69 13.13 28.72
N GLY A 717 -11.45 12.54 27.79
CA GLY A 717 -11.69 11.11 27.70
C GLY A 717 -12.91 10.61 28.49
N SER A 718 -13.80 11.51 28.96
CA SER A 718 -15.00 11.10 29.67
C SER A 718 -16.11 10.61 28.73
N THR A 719 -16.22 11.25 27.54
CA THR A 719 -17.14 10.82 26.47
C THR A 719 -16.42 10.84 25.11
N TRP A 720 -16.87 9.98 24.19
CA TRP A 720 -16.26 9.81 22.87
C TRP A 720 -17.28 9.81 21.76
N LYS A 721 -16.92 10.40 20.61
CA LYS A 721 -17.74 10.49 19.39
C LYS A 721 -16.92 10.09 18.18
N LYS A 722 -17.50 9.33 17.23
CA LYS A 722 -16.86 9.00 15.94
C LYS A 722 -16.87 10.21 15.01
N GLU A 723 -15.72 10.47 14.34
CA GLU A 723 -15.54 11.61 13.42
C GLU A 723 -14.89 11.17 12.10
N ASN A 724 -15.65 10.46 11.27
CA ASN A 724 -15.18 9.81 10.06
C ASN A 724 -15.64 10.46 8.75
N HIS A 725 -16.34 11.61 8.80
CA HIS A 725 -16.90 12.19 7.58
C HIS A 725 -15.81 12.58 6.58
N GLY A 726 -15.75 11.87 5.43
CA GLY A 726 -14.73 12.05 4.40
C GLY A 726 -13.51 11.13 4.53
N LEU A 727 -13.39 10.32 5.58
CA LEU A 727 -12.42 9.23 5.63
C LEU A 727 -12.92 8.08 4.75
N SER A 728 -12.16 7.71 3.74
CA SER A 728 -12.49 6.61 2.82
C SER A 728 -11.89 5.26 3.25
N LEU A 729 -10.98 5.26 4.21
CA LEU A 729 -10.44 4.10 4.88
C LEU A 729 -10.50 4.35 6.38
N LEU A 730 -11.10 3.41 7.12
CA LEU A 730 -11.27 3.52 8.56
C LEU A 730 -10.14 2.88 9.36
N ASP A 731 -9.16 2.34 8.66
CA ASP A 731 -7.95 1.76 9.24
C ASP A 731 -6.90 2.86 9.41
N VAL A 732 -6.87 3.45 10.61
CA VAL A 732 -6.03 4.59 10.95
C VAL A 732 -4.87 4.17 11.84
N ASN A 733 -3.64 4.30 11.33
CA ASN A 733 -2.42 3.90 12.03
C ASN A 733 -1.91 4.94 13.02
N ASN A 734 -1.98 6.20 12.65
CA ASN A 734 -1.35 7.27 13.43
C ASN A 734 -2.14 8.58 13.34
N ILE A 735 -2.06 9.38 14.40
CA ILE A 735 -2.64 10.72 14.52
C ILE A 735 -1.54 11.71 14.89
N ALA A 736 -1.48 12.83 14.17
CA ALA A 736 -0.64 13.96 14.54
C ALA A 736 -1.45 15.26 14.55
N VAL A 737 -1.18 16.14 15.52
CA VAL A 737 -1.86 17.42 15.68
C VAL A 737 -0.83 18.53 15.55
N SER A 738 -1.07 19.49 14.64
CA SER A 738 -0.19 20.66 14.50
C SER A 738 -0.23 21.55 15.74
N SER A 739 0.94 21.90 16.23
CA SER A 739 1.12 22.85 17.35
C SER A 739 0.99 24.31 16.92
N VAL A 740 1.10 24.59 15.61
CA VAL A 740 1.03 25.93 15.00
C VAL A 740 -0.22 26.09 14.15
N ALA A 741 -0.71 27.34 14.02
CA ALA A 741 -1.85 27.61 13.16
C ALA A 741 -1.54 27.20 11.69
N PRO A 742 -2.51 26.65 10.96
CA PRO A 742 -3.96 26.54 11.23
C PRO A 742 -4.40 25.39 12.14
N TYR A 743 -3.50 24.77 12.91
CA TYR A 743 -3.82 23.69 13.88
C TYR A 743 -4.51 22.49 13.23
N LEU A 744 -3.92 21.98 12.18
CA LEU A 744 -4.45 20.85 11.42
C LEU A 744 -4.27 19.53 12.16
N LEU A 745 -5.21 18.65 11.94
CA LEU A 745 -5.15 17.25 12.36
C LEU A 745 -4.79 16.38 11.16
N TYR A 746 -3.81 15.50 11.33
CA TYR A 746 -3.35 14.55 10.32
C TYR A 746 -3.65 13.13 10.79
N VAL A 747 -4.19 12.31 9.90
CA VAL A 747 -4.33 10.88 10.14
C VAL A 747 -3.66 10.10 9.02
N SER A 748 -2.81 9.16 9.41
CA SER A 748 -2.17 8.20 8.52
C SER A 748 -3.00 6.93 8.47
N THR A 749 -3.26 6.40 7.28
CA THR A 749 -4.08 5.20 7.09
C THR A 749 -3.25 4.01 6.61
N GLN A 750 -3.78 2.80 6.73
CA GLN A 750 -3.11 1.56 6.32
C GLN A 750 -3.08 1.37 4.79
N GLY A 751 -3.33 2.36 3.96
CA GLY A 751 -3.27 2.14 2.52
C GLY A 751 -3.94 3.20 1.66
N ASN A 752 -4.47 4.27 2.27
CA ASN A 752 -5.04 5.39 1.53
C ASN A 752 -4.29 6.72 1.79
N GLY A 753 -2.99 6.62 2.07
CA GLY A 753 -2.19 7.80 2.34
C GLY A 753 -2.60 8.53 3.61
N VAL A 754 -2.59 9.86 3.56
CA VAL A 754 -2.86 10.76 4.68
C VAL A 754 -4.14 11.55 4.45
N PHE A 755 -4.89 11.78 5.53
CA PHE A 755 -6.00 12.73 5.54
C PHE A 755 -5.67 13.91 6.46
N ILE A 756 -6.03 15.10 6.02
CA ILE A 756 -5.90 16.33 6.81
C ILE A 756 -7.30 16.84 7.14
N GLY A 757 -7.51 17.15 8.42
CA GLY A 757 -8.75 17.73 8.93
C GLY A 757 -8.49 19.06 9.62
N GLY A 758 -9.37 20.03 9.37
CA GLY A 758 -9.42 21.27 10.15
C GLY A 758 -10.48 21.13 11.22
N THR A 759 -10.14 21.37 12.48
CA THR A 759 -11.13 21.50 13.55
C THR A 759 -11.91 22.80 13.35
N GLN A 760 -13.23 22.73 13.22
CA GLN A 760 -14.06 23.94 13.36
C GLN A 760 -13.96 24.41 14.82
N ARG A 761 -13.36 25.55 15.04
CA ARG A 761 -13.26 26.22 16.34
C ARG A 761 -14.32 27.29 16.47
#